data_cf10c2b32853c8bfbc3c29c554fa718c
#
_entry.id   cf10c2b32853c8bfbc3c29c554fa718c
#
_cell.length_a   1.000
_cell.length_b   1.000
_cell.length_c   1.000
_cell.angle_alpha   90.00
_cell.angle_beta   90.00
_cell.angle_gamma   90.00
#
_symmetry.space_group_name_H-M   'P 1'
#
loop_
_entity.id
_entity.type
_entity.pdbx_description
1 polymer ?
#
loop_
_entity_poly.entity_id
_entity_poly.type
_entity_poly.pdbx_seq_one_letter_code
_entity_poly.pdbx_strand_id
1 'polypeptide(L)'
;MAKRGLVLECAGRASGDGAFGNRELKSGVALRLPPHSKDSGKTPESAREPRALPKRSFADCGYLPLDRVRRGDYRSRVPKEAKLTPMMVQYRQCKSQLPPGTILLFRLGDFYEMFFEDAQEAAGILNVALTKRGDTPMCGIPYHAIGNYLSKLLTAGRKVAICDQVETAKPGQLVKREVTQILSPGAHFDERMLEAGRNNFLVAVSVSGSKFGVAAIDLTTGDFKVAELENENAMIAELERLNPGEVIYAEESQRLAGLIEPSVSVLNGYEGWVFVLETAEFTLKDHFKVAALDGFGLKGRTAAIGAAGGALHYVSQHLRRDVAHFTRLTFYEVADYLVLDAATLKHLEILEPLHRQGAKPATLYAALNRTLTPMGARRLRDWLSQPLSSVETIRRRQAALGQFIHNSPALDRFRDSLKEIRDLERTISRLSIGSGNARDLVQLSGALGQLPALRGMIAKVQSAVDPIAPTLSEEIFDDAEPDGPPPLLSELGGQLHELPEVTNLISRAIADDPPMALKDGGIIREGFDPALDELRSGATEGKDWIAQLQKDESEKTGITSLKVRFNSVFGYFIEVTKTNLDKVPEHYMRKQTLANAERFITPELKEMEGKILGSEERSQKLEYELFQRVREQVLQSLRQIQQIASALAQLDVLAGFAEVARLHGYVCPEVRDEGMLQIDEGRHPVLEQAMVGEPFVPNDTQLESDSQQIAVITGPNMAGKSTYIRQVALLALLAHTGSFLPAKRARVDLVDRIFTRIGASDDLSRGQSTFMVEMTETANILNNATDRSLVILDEVGRGTSTFDGLSLAWSIVEHLHNQVGAKTLFATHYHELTELADRLPRLRNFNVAVREWNEQSVFLHKIVEGGADKSYGIHVARLAGVPKPVIERAKAILRNLEETELSPDGEARYVSRQSVEREKLRRIEPAPQLDLFAGQ
;
A
#
# COMPACT_ATOMS: atom_id res chain seq x y z
N MET A 1 41.61 -29.78 -32.44
CA MET A 1 41.28 -30.71 -33.55
C MET A 1 39.79 -30.67 -33.70
N ALA A 2 39.31 -29.94 -34.65
CA ALA A 2 38.73 -30.34 -35.93
C ALA A 2 37.28 -30.78 -35.72
N LYS A 3 36.28 -30.03 -36.08
CA LYS A 3 35.74 -29.45 -37.33
C LYS A 3 34.49 -30.23 -37.82
N ARG A 4 33.49 -29.42 -38.20
CA ARG A 4 32.39 -29.64 -39.18
C ARG A 4 31.12 -30.21 -38.61
N GLY A 5 29.93 -29.65 -38.72
CA GLY A 5 29.37 -28.77 -39.77
C GLY A 5 28.53 -29.54 -40.77
N LEU A 6 27.23 -29.35 -40.78
CA LEU A 6 26.47 -29.40 -42.05
C LEU A 6 25.02 -28.85 -41.86
N VAL A 7 24.70 -27.94 -42.70
CA VAL A 7 23.42 -27.40 -43.10
C VAL A 7 22.81 -28.31 -44.17
N LEU A 8 21.48 -28.35 -44.30
CA LEU A 8 20.68 -28.55 -45.55
C LEU A 8 19.18 -28.63 -45.14
N GLU A 9 18.37 -27.73 -45.36
CA GLU A 9 17.56 -27.30 -46.58
C GLU A 9 16.88 -28.42 -47.40
N CYS A 10 15.68 -28.04 -47.83
CA CYS A 10 14.84 -28.44 -48.96
C CYS A 10 13.57 -29.20 -48.56
N ALA A 11 12.41 -28.66 -48.67
CA ALA A 11 11.62 -28.24 -49.87
C ALA A 11 10.92 -29.40 -50.63
N GLY A 12 9.66 -29.26 -50.81
CA GLY A 12 8.97 -29.83 -51.95
C GLY A 12 7.61 -30.45 -51.67
N ARG A 13 6.48 -29.75 -51.94
CA ARG A 13 5.52 -29.98 -53.02
C ARG A 13 4.88 -31.39 -53.07
N ALA A 14 3.61 -31.62 -53.37
CA ALA A 14 2.51 -30.90 -53.95
C ALA A 14 1.28 -31.82 -54.11
N SER A 15 0.12 -31.20 -54.29
CA SER A 15 -1.04 -31.64 -55.14
C SER A 15 -1.93 -32.78 -54.55
N GLY A 16 -3.22 -32.63 -54.58
CA GLY A 16 -4.16 -32.34 -55.62
C GLY A 16 -5.58 -32.28 -55.07
N ASP A 17 -6.29 -31.36 -55.59
CA ASP A 17 -7.55 -31.36 -56.33
C ASP A 17 -8.79 -32.05 -55.75
N GLY A 18 -9.87 -31.29 -55.76
CA GLY A 18 -11.26 -31.75 -55.71
C GLY A 18 -12.26 -30.63 -55.51
N ALA A 19 -12.71 -30.12 -56.59
CA ALA A 19 -13.61 -28.98 -56.84
C ALA A 19 -15.11 -29.28 -56.62
N PHE A 20 -15.90 -28.24 -56.74
CA PHE A 20 -17.39 -28.06 -56.89
C PHE A 20 -18.08 -27.70 -55.55
N GLY A 21 -18.92 -26.68 -55.49
CA GLY A 21 -19.47 -25.81 -56.49
C GLY A 21 -20.28 -24.69 -55.82
N ASN A 22 -20.32 -23.57 -56.49
CA ASN A 22 -21.13 -22.36 -56.22
C ASN A 22 -22.62 -22.65 -56.06
N ARG A 23 -23.29 -21.94 -55.18
CA ARG A 23 -24.58 -21.30 -55.46
C ARG A 23 -24.81 -20.05 -54.62
N GLU A 24 -24.78 -18.92 -55.27
CA GLU A 24 -25.42 -17.67 -54.89
C GLU A 24 -26.92 -17.84 -54.77
N LEU A 25 -27.53 -17.17 -53.80
CA LEU A 25 -28.86 -16.60 -53.94
C LEU A 25 -28.95 -15.31 -53.09
N LYS A 26 -29.07 -14.22 -53.84
CA LYS A 26 -29.52 -12.89 -53.46
C LYS A 26 -30.99 -12.86 -53.08
N SER A 27 -31.38 -12.11 -52.09
CA SER A 27 -32.59 -11.24 -51.97
C SER A 27 -32.54 -10.64 -50.58
N GLY A 28 -32.43 -9.40 -50.32
CA GLY A 28 -32.89 -8.16 -50.89
C GLY A 28 -34.37 -7.86 -50.50
N VAL A 29 -34.61 -7.30 -49.28
CA VAL A 29 -35.83 -6.48 -49.02
C VAL A 29 -35.46 -5.34 -48.08
N ALA A 30 -35.55 -4.14 -48.65
CA ALA A 30 -35.60 -2.86 -47.95
C ALA A 30 -37.08 -2.50 -47.71
N LEU A 31 -37.43 -1.95 -46.55
CA LEU A 31 -38.68 -1.26 -46.26
C LEU A 31 -38.39 -0.17 -45.21
N ARG A 32 -38.23 1.05 -45.66
CA ARG A 32 -39.10 2.23 -45.77
C ARG A 32 -39.87 2.58 -44.50
N LEU A 33 -39.44 3.71 -43.92
CA LEU A 33 -40.23 4.59 -43.03
C LEU A 33 -41.41 5.23 -43.84
N PRO A 34 -42.49 5.60 -43.19
CA PRO A 34 -43.31 6.72 -43.66
C PRO A 34 -43.53 7.79 -42.59
N PRO A 35 -44.14 8.95 -43.01
CA PRO A 35 -43.78 10.25 -42.49
C PRO A 35 -44.82 10.89 -41.54
N HIS A 36 -44.47 12.06 -41.06
CA HIS A 36 -45.29 13.01 -40.29
C HIS A 36 -46.69 13.29 -40.89
N SER A 37 -47.68 13.46 -39.98
CA SER A 37 -48.77 14.43 -40.20
C SER A 37 -49.17 15.09 -38.87
N LYS A 38 -49.29 16.40 -38.95
CA LYS A 38 -49.91 17.34 -38.00
C LYS A 38 -51.43 17.18 -38.01
N ASP A 39 -52.14 17.35 -36.88
CA ASP A 39 -53.00 18.51 -36.61
C ASP A 39 -53.91 18.31 -35.42
N SER A 40 -53.96 19.35 -34.65
CA SER A 40 -55.16 20.07 -34.06
C SER A 40 -56.09 19.36 -33.09
N GLY A 41 -56.16 19.85 -31.84
CA GLY A 41 -57.33 20.55 -31.40
C GLY A 41 -58.15 19.96 -30.27
N LYS A 42 -58.20 20.74 -29.21
CA LYS A 42 -59.38 20.93 -28.28
C LYS A 42 -59.43 20.05 -27.02
N THR A 43 -59.27 20.73 -25.86
CA THR A 43 -59.79 20.46 -24.55
C THR A 43 -61.34 20.41 -24.59
N PRO A 44 -62.08 19.77 -23.59
CA PRO A 44 -62.33 20.44 -22.35
C PRO A 44 -62.39 19.57 -21.05
N GLU A 45 -62.09 20.25 -19.94
CA GLU A 45 -62.77 20.28 -18.60
C GLU A 45 -63.47 19.03 -18.05
N SER A 46 -63.15 18.64 -16.89
CA SER A 46 -63.85 18.80 -15.60
C SER A 46 -63.51 17.64 -14.58
N ALA A 47 -63.03 18.06 -13.45
CA ALA A 47 -63.47 17.86 -12.09
C ALA A 47 -63.44 16.46 -11.44
N ARG A 48 -62.69 16.29 -10.41
CA ARG A 48 -63.10 16.19 -8.98
C ARG A 48 -62.01 15.60 -8.12
N GLU A 49 -61.60 16.35 -7.11
CA GLU A 49 -61.01 15.86 -5.87
C GLU A 49 -61.96 14.94 -5.10
N PRO A 50 -61.45 14.06 -4.20
CA PRO A 50 -61.87 14.19 -2.83
C PRO A 50 -60.80 14.09 -1.74
N ARG A 51 -60.82 15.07 -0.88
CA ARG A 51 -60.95 15.03 0.59
C ARG A 51 -59.88 14.28 1.40
N ALA A 52 -59.17 15.12 2.13
CA ALA A 52 -58.37 14.84 3.32
C ALA A 52 -59.24 14.51 4.56
N LEU A 53 -58.66 13.74 5.51
CA LEU A 53 -58.88 13.81 6.97
C LEU A 53 -58.04 12.73 7.68
N PRO A 54 -57.68 12.86 8.99
CA PRO A 54 -57.04 13.98 9.70
C PRO A 54 -55.78 13.56 10.51
N LYS A 55 -55.04 14.58 10.87
CA LYS A 55 -53.88 14.56 11.77
C LYS A 55 -54.26 14.15 13.21
N ARG A 56 -53.47 13.34 13.89
CA ARG A 56 -53.30 13.38 15.35
C ARG A 56 -51.84 13.64 15.69
N SER A 57 -51.66 14.64 16.53
CA SER A 57 -50.45 15.22 17.07
C SER A 57 -49.86 14.35 18.18
N PHE A 58 -48.52 14.28 18.23
CA PHE A 58 -47.79 14.21 19.49
C PHE A 58 -46.79 15.36 19.50
N ALA A 59 -46.97 16.22 20.47
CA ALA A 59 -46.11 17.34 20.79
C ALA A 59 -45.11 16.95 21.86
N ASP A 60 -44.04 17.73 21.87
CA ASP A 60 -43.06 18.01 22.93
C ASP A 60 -41.73 17.24 22.91
N CYS A 61 -40.77 17.84 22.19
CA CYS A 61 -39.49 18.17 22.77
C CYS A 61 -38.80 19.24 21.88
N GLY A 62 -38.51 20.36 22.52
CA GLY A 62 -38.16 21.61 21.89
C GLY A 62 -36.87 21.66 21.07
N TYR A 63 -37.05 22.18 19.86
CA TYR A 63 -36.04 22.91 19.13
C TYR A 63 -36.73 24.10 18.46
N LEU A 64 -36.19 25.28 18.71
CA LEU A 64 -36.67 26.56 18.16
C LEU A 64 -36.51 26.59 16.64
N PRO A 65 -37.51 26.97 15.87
CA PRO A 65 -37.38 27.16 14.43
C PRO A 65 -36.90 28.59 14.13
N LEU A 66 -35.81 28.68 13.37
CA LEU A 66 -35.41 29.88 12.67
C LEU A 66 -36.24 30.01 11.38
N ASP A 67 -37.40 30.63 11.48
CA ASP A 67 -38.08 31.12 10.31
C ASP A 67 -38.59 32.53 10.62
N ARG A 68 -38.03 33.51 9.92
CA ARG A 68 -38.51 34.81 9.48
C ARG A 68 -37.37 35.79 9.26
N VAL A 69 -36.74 35.67 8.10
CA VAL A 69 -36.09 36.86 7.51
C VAL A 69 -36.93 37.27 6.30
N ARG A 70 -37.54 38.43 6.42
CA ARG A 70 -38.35 39.09 5.41
C ARG A 70 -37.57 39.26 4.13
N ARG A 71 -38.21 38.92 2.98
CA ARG A 71 -37.77 39.36 1.64
C ARG A 71 -37.79 40.90 1.64
N GLY A 72 -36.64 41.50 1.88
CA GLY A 72 -36.38 42.91 1.61
C GLY A 72 -35.51 42.98 0.37
N ASP A 73 -35.87 43.82 -0.55
CA ASP A 73 -35.14 44.13 -1.78
C ASP A 73 -33.63 44.32 -1.54
N TYR A 74 -32.84 43.33 -1.85
CA TYR A 74 -31.40 43.47 -2.06
C TYR A 74 -31.15 43.77 -3.54
N ARG A 75 -31.30 45.05 -3.91
CA ARG A 75 -30.52 45.55 -5.03
C ARG A 75 -29.06 45.34 -4.69
N SER A 76 -28.44 44.40 -5.41
CA SER A 76 -27.01 44.10 -5.37
C SER A 76 -26.21 45.39 -5.53
N ARG A 77 -25.71 45.94 -4.41
CA ARG A 77 -24.50 46.72 -4.47
C ARG A 77 -23.39 45.78 -4.81
N VAL A 78 -22.99 45.70 -6.09
CA VAL A 78 -21.70 45.15 -6.53
C VAL A 78 -20.66 45.86 -5.68
N PRO A 79 -19.87 45.15 -4.88
CA PRO A 79 -18.76 45.78 -4.17
C PRO A 79 -17.83 46.37 -5.25
N LYS A 80 -17.50 47.69 -5.15
CA LYS A 80 -16.41 48.24 -5.95
C LYS A 80 -15.23 47.27 -5.86
N GLU A 81 -14.78 46.77 -7.00
CA GLU A 81 -13.55 45.97 -7.11
C GLU A 81 -12.44 46.69 -6.36
N ALA A 82 -12.09 46.18 -5.18
CA ALA A 82 -10.92 46.62 -4.48
C ALA A 82 -9.76 46.39 -5.45
N LYS A 83 -9.02 47.47 -5.79
CA LYS A 83 -7.83 47.38 -6.65
C LYS A 83 -6.86 46.40 -5.99
N LEU A 84 -6.83 45.15 -6.52
CA LEU A 84 -5.89 44.14 -6.05
C LEU A 84 -4.47 44.65 -6.24
N THR A 85 -3.62 44.41 -5.26
CA THR A 85 -2.19 44.71 -5.40
C THR A 85 -1.59 43.84 -6.52
N PRO A 86 -0.50 44.29 -7.18
CA PRO A 86 0.14 43.48 -8.25
C PRO A 86 0.48 42.06 -7.82
N MET A 87 0.85 41.86 -6.56
CA MET A 87 1.13 40.55 -5.97
C MET A 87 -0.14 39.67 -5.88
N MET A 88 -1.28 40.22 -5.47
CA MET A 88 -2.55 39.49 -5.42
C MET A 88 -3.06 39.14 -6.81
N VAL A 89 -2.78 39.94 -7.83
CA VAL A 89 -3.05 39.61 -9.24
C VAL A 89 -2.24 38.40 -9.66
N GLN A 90 -0.94 38.38 -9.31
CA GLN A 90 -0.07 37.22 -9.58
C GLN A 90 -0.55 35.96 -8.86
N TYR A 91 -0.97 36.06 -7.58
CA TYR A 91 -1.55 34.95 -6.83
C TYR A 91 -2.78 34.37 -7.55
N ARG A 92 -3.75 35.21 -7.92
CA ARG A 92 -4.95 34.77 -8.65
C ARG A 92 -4.62 34.17 -10.01
N GLN A 93 -3.63 34.71 -10.71
CA GLN A 93 -3.16 34.15 -11.98
C GLN A 93 -2.57 32.74 -11.78
N CYS A 94 -1.72 32.53 -10.78
CA CYS A 94 -1.21 31.21 -10.45
C CYS A 94 -2.35 30.27 -10.03
N LYS A 95 -3.28 30.74 -9.20
CA LYS A 95 -4.42 29.94 -8.72
C LYS A 95 -5.37 29.50 -9.82
N SER A 96 -5.65 30.38 -10.80
CA SER A 96 -6.55 30.05 -11.93
C SER A 96 -5.99 28.99 -12.89
N GLN A 97 -4.69 28.67 -12.80
CA GLN A 97 -4.04 27.63 -13.59
C GLN A 97 -3.98 26.28 -12.83
N LEU A 98 -4.49 26.24 -11.59
CA LEU A 98 -4.47 25.04 -10.78
C LEU A 98 -5.79 24.29 -10.84
N PRO A 99 -5.75 22.97 -10.66
CA PRO A 99 -6.93 22.14 -10.52
C PRO A 99 -7.84 22.63 -9.37
N PRO A 100 -9.15 22.44 -9.51
CA PRO A 100 -10.11 22.76 -8.44
C PRO A 100 -9.71 22.10 -7.10
N GLY A 101 -9.92 22.81 -5.99
CA GLY A 101 -9.62 22.30 -4.65
C GLY A 101 -8.13 22.23 -4.27
N THR A 102 -7.21 22.72 -5.14
CA THR A 102 -5.76 22.74 -4.84
C THR A 102 -5.40 23.96 -4.01
N ILE A 103 -4.83 23.79 -2.83
CA ILE A 103 -4.36 24.90 -1.97
C ILE A 103 -3.03 25.43 -2.53
N LEU A 104 -2.93 26.74 -2.73
CA LEU A 104 -1.73 27.38 -3.26
C LEU A 104 -0.85 27.93 -2.13
N LEU A 105 0.33 27.35 -1.95
CA LEU A 105 1.39 27.86 -1.10
C LEU A 105 2.26 28.86 -1.89
N PHE A 106 2.07 30.15 -1.65
CA PHE A 106 2.69 31.21 -2.42
C PHE A 106 3.86 31.82 -1.65
N ARG A 107 5.08 31.70 -2.18
CA ARG A 107 6.31 32.16 -1.51
C ARG A 107 6.39 33.67 -1.41
N LEU A 108 6.49 34.18 -0.19
CA LEU A 108 6.71 35.58 0.12
C LEU A 108 7.79 35.74 1.21
N GLY A 109 9.02 35.98 0.79
CA GLY A 109 10.17 36.04 1.70
C GLY A 109 10.38 34.71 2.42
N ASP A 110 10.33 34.72 3.75
CA ASP A 110 10.54 33.54 4.60
C ASP A 110 9.27 32.74 4.89
N PHE A 111 8.16 33.07 4.24
CA PHE A 111 6.88 32.43 4.44
C PHE A 111 6.29 31.91 3.11
N TYR A 112 5.50 30.84 3.23
CA TYR A 112 4.47 30.52 2.26
C TYR A 112 3.15 31.07 2.77
N GLU A 113 2.55 31.98 2.01
CA GLU A 113 1.28 32.61 2.35
C GLU A 113 0.15 32.06 1.49
N MET A 114 -1.00 31.86 2.07
CA MET A 114 -2.24 31.45 1.42
C MET A 114 -3.24 32.57 1.58
N PHE A 115 -4.10 32.78 0.55
CA PHE A 115 -5.05 33.88 0.50
C PHE A 115 -6.44 33.39 0.14
N PHE A 116 -7.46 34.25 0.39
CA PHE A 116 -8.87 34.01 0.07
C PHE A 116 -9.41 32.71 0.70
N GLU A 117 -10.04 31.86 -0.09
CA GLU A 117 -10.62 30.58 0.32
C GLU A 117 -9.55 29.60 0.83
N ASP A 118 -8.40 29.58 0.16
CA ASP A 118 -7.26 28.73 0.56
C ASP A 118 -6.80 29.04 1.99
N ALA A 119 -6.80 30.32 2.37
CA ALA A 119 -6.42 30.72 3.72
C ALA A 119 -7.42 30.27 4.78
N GLN A 120 -8.72 30.33 4.47
CA GLN A 120 -9.78 29.93 5.39
C GLN A 120 -9.76 28.43 5.64
N GLU A 121 -9.62 27.66 4.58
CA GLU A 121 -9.54 26.21 4.64
C GLU A 121 -8.24 25.74 5.32
N ALA A 122 -7.09 26.23 4.86
CA ALA A 122 -5.80 25.85 5.38
C ALA A 122 -5.62 26.22 6.85
N ALA A 123 -6.12 27.37 7.30
CA ALA A 123 -6.02 27.79 8.71
C ALA A 123 -6.69 26.78 9.65
N GLY A 124 -7.84 26.22 9.25
CA GLY A 124 -8.55 25.18 10.01
C GLY A 124 -7.76 23.87 10.09
N ILE A 125 -7.27 23.38 8.94
CA ILE A 125 -6.52 22.11 8.86
C ILE A 125 -5.18 22.20 9.58
N LEU A 126 -4.46 23.30 9.38
CA LEU A 126 -3.11 23.50 9.91
C LEU A 126 -3.08 23.95 11.37
N ASN A 127 -4.23 24.41 11.89
CA ASN A 127 -4.36 25.05 13.20
C ASN A 127 -3.41 26.26 13.35
N VAL A 128 -3.43 27.15 12.33
CA VAL A 128 -2.68 28.41 12.32
C VAL A 128 -3.64 29.61 12.34
N ALA A 129 -3.14 30.76 12.80
CA ALA A 129 -3.96 31.96 12.89
C ALA A 129 -4.41 32.46 11.51
N LEU A 130 -5.71 32.62 11.32
CA LEU A 130 -6.27 33.31 10.16
C LEU A 130 -6.17 34.82 10.40
N THR A 131 -5.40 35.49 9.58
CA THR A 131 -5.16 36.95 9.64
C THR A 131 -5.70 37.62 8.38
N LYS A 132 -5.43 38.91 8.22
CA LYS A 132 -5.83 39.68 7.03
C LYS A 132 -4.68 40.51 6.51
N ARG A 133 -4.57 40.61 5.19
CA ARG A 133 -3.69 41.54 4.51
C ARG A 133 -4.54 42.55 3.73
N GLY A 134 -4.73 43.73 4.30
CA GLY A 134 -5.83 44.60 3.91
C GLY A 134 -7.16 43.97 4.26
N ASP A 135 -8.06 43.86 3.29
CA ASP A 135 -9.36 43.17 3.46
C ASP A 135 -9.35 41.67 3.10
N THR A 136 -8.23 41.15 2.61
CA THR A 136 -8.12 39.75 2.12
C THR A 136 -7.71 38.83 3.27
N PRO A 137 -8.48 37.74 3.54
CA PRO A 137 -8.09 36.71 4.48
C PRO A 137 -6.76 36.09 4.06
N MET A 138 -5.88 35.88 5.03
CA MET A 138 -4.61 35.23 4.80
C MET A 138 -4.16 34.39 5.99
N CYS A 139 -3.44 33.31 5.73
CA CYS A 139 -2.63 32.61 6.71
C CYS A 139 -1.26 32.29 6.10
N GLY A 140 -0.26 32.04 6.93
CA GLY A 140 1.10 31.77 6.46
C GLY A 140 1.83 30.77 7.33
N ILE A 141 2.75 30.06 6.71
CA ILE A 141 3.62 29.08 7.35
C ILE A 141 5.08 29.40 7.06
N PRO A 142 6.01 29.19 8.00
CA PRO A 142 7.42 29.43 7.75
C PRO A 142 7.96 28.50 6.65
N TYR A 143 8.68 29.04 5.71
CA TYR A 143 9.25 28.30 4.58
C TYR A 143 10.09 27.09 5.03
N HIS A 144 10.94 27.24 6.03
CA HIS A 144 11.82 26.18 6.52
C HIS A 144 11.06 25.04 7.24
N ALA A 145 9.82 25.29 7.65
CA ALA A 145 8.99 24.32 8.37
C ALA A 145 7.88 23.70 7.48
N ILE A 146 7.88 23.95 6.17
CA ILE A 146 6.82 23.53 5.22
C ILE A 146 6.44 22.08 5.35
N GLY A 147 7.39 21.16 5.56
CA GLY A 147 7.14 19.72 5.58
C GLY A 147 6.10 19.29 6.60
N ASN A 148 6.14 19.83 7.82
CA ASN A 148 5.18 19.48 8.88
C ASN A 148 3.75 19.97 8.57
N TYR A 149 3.63 21.08 7.87
CA TYR A 149 2.35 21.66 7.47
C TYR A 149 1.80 20.96 6.21
N LEU A 150 2.67 20.64 5.26
CA LEU A 150 2.35 19.90 4.06
C LEU A 150 1.75 18.53 4.40
N SER A 151 2.36 17.82 5.36
CA SER A 151 1.85 16.56 5.87
C SER A 151 0.38 16.67 6.31
N LYS A 152 0.03 17.68 7.08
CA LYS A 152 -1.36 17.87 7.55
C LYS A 152 -2.34 18.09 6.41
N LEU A 153 -1.97 18.89 5.39
CA LEU A 153 -2.81 19.17 4.24
C LEU A 153 -3.04 17.90 3.39
N LEU A 154 -1.96 17.15 3.12
CA LEU A 154 -2.05 15.91 2.35
C LEU A 154 -2.82 14.82 3.11
N THR A 155 -2.62 14.67 4.42
CA THR A 155 -3.40 13.74 5.25
C THR A 155 -4.89 14.12 5.29
N ALA A 156 -5.22 15.42 5.19
CA ALA A 156 -6.59 15.89 5.04
C ALA A 156 -7.15 15.72 3.61
N GLY A 157 -6.46 15.01 2.73
CA GLY A 157 -6.90 14.72 1.36
C GLY A 157 -6.75 15.89 0.39
N ARG A 158 -5.99 16.95 0.72
CA ARG A 158 -5.88 18.15 -0.11
C ARG A 158 -4.69 18.09 -1.05
N LYS A 159 -4.91 18.54 -2.30
CA LYS A 159 -3.81 18.81 -3.25
C LYS A 159 -3.15 20.14 -2.86
N VAL A 160 -1.85 20.22 -3.00
CA VAL A 160 -1.08 21.41 -2.62
C VAL A 160 -0.14 21.81 -3.75
N ALA A 161 -0.27 23.04 -4.24
CA ALA A 161 0.65 23.61 -5.21
C ALA A 161 1.68 24.50 -4.50
N ILE A 162 2.95 24.27 -4.79
CA ILE A 162 4.05 25.08 -4.31
C ILE A 162 4.41 26.09 -5.40
N CYS A 163 4.36 27.38 -5.05
CA CYS A 163 4.70 28.48 -5.94
C CYS A 163 5.92 29.22 -5.39
N ASP A 164 7.05 29.05 -6.06
CA ASP A 164 8.33 29.62 -5.66
C ASP A 164 8.74 30.82 -6.51
N GLN A 165 9.69 31.58 -5.99
CA GLN A 165 10.31 32.70 -6.68
C GLN A 165 11.35 32.16 -7.68
N VAL A 166 11.19 32.47 -8.96
CA VAL A 166 12.09 32.01 -10.04
C VAL A 166 13.15 33.05 -10.42
N GLU A 167 13.09 34.24 -9.78
CA GLU A 167 14.03 35.32 -10.02
C GLU A 167 14.57 35.86 -8.69
N THR A 168 15.83 36.35 -8.71
CA THR A 168 16.40 37.07 -7.58
C THR A 168 15.67 38.39 -7.37
N ALA A 169 15.34 38.73 -6.10
CA ALA A 169 14.63 39.94 -5.74
C ALA A 169 15.45 41.17 -6.10
N LYS A 170 14.90 42.07 -6.95
CA LYS A 170 15.47 43.39 -7.25
C LYS A 170 14.64 44.47 -6.53
N PRO A 171 15.26 45.46 -5.91
CA PRO A 171 14.54 46.52 -5.25
C PRO A 171 13.56 47.25 -6.22
N GLY A 172 12.28 47.33 -5.81
CA GLY A 172 11.24 48.02 -6.57
C GLY A 172 10.59 47.23 -7.71
N GLN A 173 10.98 45.97 -7.94
CA GLN A 173 10.35 45.10 -8.96
C GLN A 173 9.57 43.95 -8.32
N LEU A 174 8.44 43.63 -8.92
CA LEU A 174 7.67 42.44 -8.51
C LEU A 174 8.42 41.17 -8.98
N VAL A 175 8.84 40.33 -8.03
CA VAL A 175 9.53 39.07 -8.33
C VAL A 175 8.56 38.12 -9.04
N LYS A 176 9.01 37.50 -10.13
CA LYS A 176 8.26 36.48 -10.84
C LYS A 176 8.18 35.20 -9.99
N ARG A 177 6.99 34.62 -9.91
CA ARG A 177 6.73 33.36 -9.20
C ARG A 177 5.99 32.42 -10.13
N GLU A 178 6.33 31.15 -10.03
CA GLU A 178 5.71 30.09 -10.82
C GLU A 178 5.39 28.89 -9.93
N VAL A 179 4.37 28.13 -10.33
CA VAL A 179 4.04 26.85 -9.70
C VAL A 179 5.11 25.87 -10.10
N THR A 180 5.95 25.48 -9.15
CA THR A 180 7.07 24.55 -9.37
C THR A 180 6.65 23.11 -9.27
N GLN A 181 5.64 22.80 -8.44
CA GLN A 181 5.15 21.44 -8.25
C GLN A 181 3.74 21.42 -7.66
N ILE A 182 3.00 20.38 -7.98
CA ILE A 182 1.73 20.04 -7.36
C ILE A 182 1.92 18.70 -6.63
N LEU A 183 1.52 18.64 -5.37
CA LEU A 183 1.58 17.47 -4.51
C LEU A 183 0.16 16.98 -4.23
N SER A 184 -0.02 15.66 -4.23
CA SER A 184 -1.27 15.03 -3.82
C SER A 184 -0.99 13.89 -2.84
N PRO A 185 -1.98 13.37 -2.13
CA PRO A 185 -1.79 12.27 -1.18
C PRO A 185 -1.14 11.03 -1.77
N GLY A 186 -1.47 10.68 -3.02
CA GLY A 186 -0.88 9.55 -3.75
C GLY A 186 0.42 9.88 -4.50
N ALA A 187 0.83 11.15 -4.56
CA ALA A 187 1.94 11.60 -5.39
C ALA A 187 2.82 12.63 -4.70
N HIS A 188 3.54 12.21 -3.67
CA HIS A 188 4.54 13.03 -2.96
C HIS A 188 5.81 12.23 -2.64
N PHE A 189 6.93 12.95 -2.39
CA PHE A 189 8.25 12.37 -2.11
C PHE A 189 8.80 12.72 -0.73
N ASP A 190 8.01 13.30 0.16
CA ASP A 190 8.50 13.66 1.49
C ASP A 190 8.66 12.40 2.34
N GLU A 191 9.91 11.97 2.57
CA GLU A 191 10.26 10.78 3.35
C GLU A 191 9.72 10.79 4.77
N ARG A 192 9.46 11.97 5.34
CA ARG A 192 8.88 12.10 6.69
C ARG A 192 7.42 11.67 6.76
N MET A 193 6.77 11.61 5.59
CA MET A 193 5.36 11.21 5.45
C MET A 193 5.21 9.78 4.92
N LEU A 194 6.28 9.20 4.38
CA LEU A 194 6.29 7.89 3.77
C LEU A 194 6.79 6.86 4.76
N GLU A 195 6.02 5.78 4.95
CA GLU A 195 6.55 4.59 5.60
C GLU A 195 7.57 3.92 4.70
N ALA A 196 8.75 3.62 5.23
CA ALA A 196 9.84 3.01 4.45
C ALA A 196 9.42 1.65 3.86
N GLY A 197 8.70 0.84 4.62
CA GLY A 197 8.24 -0.51 4.25
C GLY A 197 6.88 -0.55 3.56
N ARG A 198 6.36 0.57 3.03
CA ARG A 198 5.04 0.63 2.36
C ARG A 198 5.11 1.45 1.09
N ASN A 199 4.41 1.00 0.04
CA ASN A 199 4.21 1.76 -1.19
C ASN A 199 3.18 2.88 -0.97
N ASN A 200 3.29 3.97 -1.73
CA ASN A 200 2.31 5.05 -1.76
C ASN A 200 1.69 5.10 -3.16
N PHE A 201 0.65 4.30 -3.36
CA PHE A 201 0.01 4.19 -4.67
C PHE A 201 -0.95 5.34 -4.96
N LEU A 202 -0.79 5.92 -6.16
CA LEU A 202 -1.84 6.60 -6.88
C LEU A 202 -2.48 5.56 -7.80
N VAL A 203 -3.81 5.41 -7.73
CA VAL A 203 -4.53 4.44 -8.55
C VAL A 203 -5.48 5.15 -9.51
N ALA A 204 -5.47 4.74 -10.77
CA ALA A 204 -6.47 5.15 -11.75
C ALA A 204 -7.43 4.01 -12.05
N VAL A 205 -8.72 4.33 -12.13
CA VAL A 205 -9.77 3.37 -12.48
C VAL A 205 -10.46 3.82 -13.77
N SER A 206 -10.59 2.90 -14.72
CA SER A 206 -11.36 3.11 -15.96
C SER A 206 -12.35 1.98 -16.20
N VAL A 207 -13.35 2.24 -17.04
CA VAL A 207 -14.39 1.26 -17.40
C VAL A 207 -14.45 1.15 -18.92
N SER A 208 -14.48 -0.08 -19.41
CA SER A 208 -14.69 -0.36 -20.83
C SER A 208 -15.65 -1.55 -20.98
N GLY A 209 -16.88 -1.28 -21.40
CA GLY A 209 -17.97 -2.27 -21.40
C GLY A 209 -18.34 -2.70 -20.00
N SER A 210 -18.20 -4.00 -19.70
CA SER A 210 -18.43 -4.57 -18.35
C SER A 210 -17.15 -4.69 -17.53
N LYS A 211 -15.97 -4.41 -18.09
CA LYS A 211 -14.67 -4.60 -17.47
C LYS A 211 -14.14 -3.33 -16.82
N PHE A 212 -13.37 -3.52 -15.77
CA PHE A 212 -12.74 -2.45 -14.99
C PHE A 212 -11.22 -2.53 -15.14
N GLY A 213 -10.59 -1.45 -15.54
CA GLY A 213 -9.13 -1.29 -15.54
C GLY A 213 -8.70 -0.64 -14.23
N VAL A 214 -7.69 -1.19 -13.59
CA VAL A 214 -7.05 -0.64 -12.41
C VAL A 214 -5.57 -0.48 -12.68
N ALA A 215 -5.04 0.74 -12.57
CA ALA A 215 -3.63 1.03 -12.75
C ALA A 215 -3.06 1.69 -11.49
N ALA A 216 -2.08 1.06 -10.87
CA ALA A 216 -1.42 1.53 -9.66
C ALA A 216 0.00 2.03 -9.99
N ILE A 217 0.28 3.27 -9.64
CA ILE A 217 1.59 3.93 -9.81
C ILE A 217 2.12 4.32 -8.43
N ASP A 218 3.36 3.96 -8.11
CA ASP A 218 4.12 4.52 -7.00
C ASP A 218 5.27 5.39 -7.53
N LEU A 219 5.12 6.71 -7.41
CA LEU A 219 6.13 7.65 -7.86
C LEU A 219 7.47 7.48 -7.13
N THR A 220 7.43 6.99 -5.90
CA THR A 220 8.63 6.92 -5.05
C THR A 220 9.51 5.73 -5.36
N THR A 221 8.95 4.65 -5.92
CA THR A 221 9.67 3.41 -6.25
C THR A 221 9.79 3.18 -7.77
N GLY A 222 8.93 3.83 -8.56
CA GLY A 222 8.82 3.58 -9.99
C GLY A 222 7.97 2.34 -10.33
N ASP A 223 7.23 1.79 -9.37
CA ASP A 223 6.27 0.72 -9.63
C ASP A 223 5.10 1.21 -10.48
N PHE A 224 4.80 0.46 -11.55
CA PHE A 224 3.65 0.67 -12.40
C PHE A 224 2.99 -0.67 -12.72
N LYS A 225 1.88 -0.94 -12.03
CA LYS A 225 1.13 -2.20 -12.11
C LYS A 225 -0.25 -1.94 -12.71
N VAL A 226 -0.75 -2.89 -13.50
CA VAL A 226 -2.05 -2.77 -14.18
C VAL A 226 -2.77 -4.10 -14.19
N ALA A 227 -4.08 -4.07 -13.92
CA ALA A 227 -4.97 -5.22 -14.02
C ALA A 227 -6.25 -4.87 -14.78
N GLU A 228 -6.90 -5.88 -15.38
CA GLU A 228 -8.24 -5.78 -15.93
C GLU A 228 -9.15 -6.78 -15.20
N LEU A 229 -10.27 -6.28 -14.65
CA LEU A 229 -11.14 -6.99 -13.73
C LEU A 229 -12.53 -7.15 -14.35
N GLU A 230 -13.18 -8.29 -14.10
CA GLU A 230 -14.42 -8.67 -14.78
C GLU A 230 -15.67 -7.99 -14.18
N ASN A 231 -15.61 -7.54 -12.92
CA ASN A 231 -16.77 -7.00 -12.22
C ASN A 231 -16.41 -5.96 -11.13
N GLU A 232 -17.44 -5.29 -10.62
CA GLU A 232 -17.34 -4.24 -9.60
C GLU A 232 -16.73 -4.76 -8.29
N ASN A 233 -17.10 -5.95 -7.85
CA ASN A 233 -16.59 -6.52 -6.59
C ASN A 233 -15.09 -6.80 -6.66
N ALA A 234 -14.60 -7.33 -7.79
CA ALA A 234 -13.17 -7.56 -7.99
C ALA A 234 -12.39 -6.23 -8.01
N MET A 235 -12.96 -5.18 -8.61
CA MET A 235 -12.37 -3.84 -8.61
C MET A 235 -12.26 -3.26 -7.18
N ILE A 236 -13.33 -3.34 -6.41
CA ILE A 236 -13.33 -2.87 -5.01
C ILE A 236 -12.31 -3.65 -4.18
N ALA A 237 -12.30 -4.98 -4.28
CA ALA A 237 -11.35 -5.83 -3.56
C ALA A 237 -9.89 -5.45 -3.89
N GLU A 238 -9.62 -5.16 -5.16
CA GLU A 238 -8.29 -4.75 -5.60
C GLU A 238 -7.89 -3.35 -5.08
N LEU A 239 -8.82 -2.39 -5.04
CA LEU A 239 -8.58 -1.07 -4.44
C LEU A 239 -8.31 -1.18 -2.93
N GLU A 240 -9.08 -1.98 -2.22
CA GLU A 240 -8.90 -2.21 -0.78
C GLU A 240 -7.57 -2.91 -0.47
N ARG A 241 -7.15 -3.87 -1.31
CA ARG A 241 -5.85 -4.54 -1.21
C ARG A 241 -4.69 -3.57 -1.44
N LEU A 242 -4.75 -2.75 -2.49
CA LEU A 242 -3.74 -1.74 -2.82
C LEU A 242 -3.66 -0.64 -1.76
N ASN A 243 -4.77 -0.34 -1.09
CA ASN A 243 -4.91 0.70 -0.09
C ASN A 243 -4.25 2.02 -0.54
N PRO A 244 -4.74 2.62 -1.64
CA PRO A 244 -4.10 3.74 -2.30
C PRO A 244 -4.19 5.03 -1.49
N GLY A 245 -3.17 5.88 -1.61
CA GLY A 245 -3.19 7.23 -1.07
C GLY A 245 -4.15 8.16 -1.80
N GLU A 246 -4.42 7.86 -3.08
CA GLU A 246 -5.32 8.62 -3.95
C GLU A 246 -5.85 7.74 -5.07
N VAL A 247 -7.14 7.88 -5.40
CA VAL A 247 -7.75 7.26 -6.59
C VAL A 247 -8.24 8.34 -7.54
N ILE A 248 -7.98 8.14 -8.84
CA ILE A 248 -8.52 8.98 -9.92
C ILE A 248 -9.43 8.17 -10.84
N TYR A 249 -10.43 8.84 -11.39
CA TYR A 249 -11.41 8.26 -12.31
C TYR A 249 -11.90 9.34 -13.30
N ALA A 250 -12.54 8.94 -14.41
CA ALA A 250 -13.13 9.86 -15.36
C ALA A 250 -14.30 10.62 -14.70
N GLU A 251 -14.20 11.96 -14.59
CA GLU A 251 -15.13 12.81 -13.81
C GLU A 251 -16.59 12.72 -14.26
N GLU A 252 -16.84 12.36 -15.51
CA GLU A 252 -18.18 12.15 -16.05
C GLU A 252 -18.85 10.87 -15.50
N SER A 253 -18.07 9.93 -14.95
CA SER A 253 -18.51 8.61 -14.48
C SER A 253 -18.99 8.66 -13.03
N GLN A 254 -20.13 9.37 -12.76
CA GLN A 254 -20.69 9.51 -11.41
C GLN A 254 -21.04 8.16 -10.74
N ARG A 255 -21.47 7.16 -11.55
CA ARG A 255 -21.71 5.80 -11.03
C ARG A 255 -20.43 5.19 -10.46
N LEU A 256 -19.33 5.31 -11.19
CA LEU A 256 -18.02 4.78 -10.75
C LEU A 256 -17.55 5.47 -9.48
N ALA A 257 -17.74 6.79 -9.37
CA ALA A 257 -17.42 7.53 -8.16
C ALA A 257 -18.18 6.98 -6.93
N GLY A 258 -19.50 6.80 -7.05
CA GLY A 258 -20.33 6.27 -5.95
C GLY A 258 -19.97 4.84 -5.53
N LEU A 259 -19.42 4.03 -6.43
CA LEU A 259 -18.91 2.68 -6.12
C LEU A 259 -17.59 2.72 -5.36
N ILE A 260 -16.68 3.62 -5.72
CA ILE A 260 -15.31 3.68 -5.18
C ILE A 260 -15.26 4.45 -3.86
N GLU A 261 -16.04 5.54 -3.71
CA GLU A 261 -15.99 6.45 -2.57
C GLU A 261 -16.03 5.77 -1.19
N PRO A 262 -16.83 4.70 -0.96
CA PRO A 262 -16.87 4.02 0.35
C PRO A 262 -15.57 3.28 0.72
N SER A 263 -14.72 2.94 -0.26
CA SER A 263 -13.54 2.09 -0.09
C SER A 263 -12.21 2.84 -0.07
N VAL A 264 -12.22 4.17 -0.37
CA VAL A 264 -10.99 4.96 -0.50
C VAL A 264 -11.06 6.26 0.28
N SER A 265 -9.91 6.72 0.79
CA SER A 265 -9.85 7.96 1.58
C SER A 265 -9.85 9.22 0.71
N VAL A 266 -9.29 9.16 -0.50
CA VAL A 266 -9.16 10.30 -1.42
C VAL A 266 -9.55 9.87 -2.83
N LEU A 267 -10.63 10.45 -3.34
CA LEU A 267 -11.15 10.19 -4.68
C LEU A 267 -11.20 11.50 -5.47
N ASN A 268 -10.59 11.51 -6.65
CA ASN A 268 -10.51 12.69 -7.51
C ASN A 268 -11.02 12.40 -8.92
N GLY A 269 -11.98 13.19 -9.39
CA GLY A 269 -12.35 13.20 -10.80
C GLY A 269 -11.24 13.79 -11.67
N TYR A 270 -11.05 13.25 -12.85
CA TYR A 270 -10.11 13.73 -13.85
C TYR A 270 -10.73 13.69 -15.24
N GLU A 271 -10.19 14.47 -16.16
CA GLU A 271 -10.72 14.64 -17.53
C GLU A 271 -10.92 13.28 -18.24
N GLY A 272 -12.17 12.95 -18.62
CA GLY A 272 -12.53 11.62 -19.13
C GLY A 272 -11.88 11.25 -20.47
N TRP A 273 -11.55 12.26 -21.29
CA TRP A 273 -10.93 12.01 -22.58
C TRP A 273 -9.53 11.35 -22.51
N VAL A 274 -8.84 11.47 -21.36
CA VAL A 274 -7.53 10.82 -21.16
C VAL A 274 -7.63 9.32 -20.92
N PHE A 275 -8.82 8.83 -20.49
CA PHE A 275 -9.10 7.42 -20.28
C PHE A 275 -9.59 6.72 -21.56
N VAL A 276 -9.87 7.48 -22.62
CA VAL A 276 -10.29 6.92 -23.92
C VAL A 276 -9.12 6.15 -24.53
N LEU A 277 -9.42 4.98 -25.10
CA LEU A 277 -8.43 4.02 -25.59
C LEU A 277 -7.35 4.64 -26.47
N GLU A 278 -7.75 5.44 -27.46
CA GLU A 278 -6.82 6.03 -28.41
C GLU A 278 -5.82 6.99 -27.75
N THR A 279 -6.30 7.82 -26.82
CA THR A 279 -5.45 8.76 -26.08
C THR A 279 -4.54 8.04 -25.08
N ALA A 280 -5.10 7.09 -24.34
CA ALA A 280 -4.38 6.31 -23.35
C ALA A 280 -3.27 5.47 -24.01
N GLU A 281 -3.58 4.82 -25.13
CA GLU A 281 -2.63 4.02 -25.89
C GLU A 281 -1.50 4.90 -26.48
N PHE A 282 -1.85 6.08 -27.02
CA PHE A 282 -0.85 7.04 -27.48
C PHE A 282 0.08 7.48 -26.36
N THR A 283 -0.48 7.85 -25.22
CA THR A 283 0.28 8.30 -24.02
C THR A 283 1.29 7.23 -23.59
N LEU A 284 0.86 5.96 -23.51
CA LEU A 284 1.72 4.85 -23.11
C LEU A 284 2.79 4.55 -24.17
N LYS A 285 2.43 4.50 -25.46
CA LYS A 285 3.39 4.25 -26.55
C LYS A 285 4.44 5.36 -26.65
N ASP A 286 4.04 6.60 -26.49
CA ASP A 286 4.97 7.73 -26.52
C ASP A 286 5.91 7.69 -25.30
N HIS A 287 5.41 7.36 -24.11
CA HIS A 287 6.24 7.26 -22.91
C HIS A 287 7.26 6.12 -23.01
N PHE A 288 6.83 4.90 -23.33
CA PHE A 288 7.71 3.72 -23.40
C PHE A 288 8.51 3.64 -24.71
N LYS A 289 8.24 4.53 -25.68
CA LYS A 289 8.86 4.55 -27.03
C LYS A 289 8.72 3.23 -27.76
N VAL A 290 7.50 2.66 -27.73
CA VAL A 290 7.15 1.39 -28.36
C VAL A 290 6.08 1.56 -29.45
N ALA A 291 6.08 0.66 -30.44
CA ALA A 291 5.08 0.68 -31.51
C ALA A 291 3.75 0.00 -31.09
N ALA A 292 3.80 -0.98 -30.17
CA ALA A 292 2.64 -1.72 -29.69
C ALA A 292 2.77 -2.02 -28.17
N LEU A 293 1.63 -2.21 -27.51
CA LEU A 293 1.58 -2.53 -26.08
C LEU A 293 1.48 -4.04 -25.81
N ASP A 294 1.50 -4.88 -26.84
CA ASP A 294 1.36 -6.34 -26.73
C ASP A 294 2.47 -6.96 -25.87
N GLY A 295 3.69 -6.42 -25.94
CA GLY A 295 4.83 -6.86 -25.14
C GLY A 295 4.71 -6.61 -23.62
N PHE A 296 3.73 -5.78 -23.21
CA PHE A 296 3.38 -5.55 -21.81
C PHE A 296 2.19 -6.40 -21.34
N GLY A 297 1.66 -7.33 -22.17
CA GLY A 297 0.48 -8.13 -21.87
C GLY A 297 -0.85 -7.39 -22.04
N LEU A 298 -0.86 -6.20 -22.68
CA LEU A 298 -2.04 -5.34 -22.78
C LEU A 298 -2.87 -5.55 -24.06
N LYS A 299 -2.57 -6.57 -24.86
CA LYS A 299 -3.31 -6.86 -26.09
C LYS A 299 -4.79 -7.10 -25.82
N GLY A 300 -5.66 -6.22 -26.36
CA GLY A 300 -7.12 -6.32 -26.19
C GLY A 300 -7.63 -5.95 -24.79
N ARG A 301 -6.80 -5.45 -23.88
CA ARG A 301 -7.14 -5.05 -22.50
C ARG A 301 -7.49 -3.56 -22.46
N THR A 302 -8.65 -3.21 -23.04
CA THR A 302 -9.04 -1.80 -23.26
C THR A 302 -9.21 -1.02 -21.95
N ALA A 303 -9.82 -1.64 -20.93
CA ALA A 303 -10.01 -0.99 -19.63
C ALA A 303 -8.65 -0.77 -18.92
N ALA A 304 -7.77 -1.76 -18.96
CA ALA A 304 -6.42 -1.67 -18.40
C ALA A 304 -5.59 -0.56 -19.07
N ILE A 305 -5.63 -0.46 -20.40
CA ILE A 305 -4.96 0.59 -21.16
C ILE A 305 -5.48 1.96 -20.76
N GLY A 306 -6.83 2.13 -20.69
CA GLY A 306 -7.46 3.38 -20.28
C GLY A 306 -7.00 3.85 -18.90
N ALA A 307 -6.99 2.94 -17.91
CA ALA A 307 -6.52 3.24 -16.56
C ALA A 307 -5.02 3.61 -16.54
N ALA A 308 -4.18 2.83 -17.23
CA ALA A 308 -2.73 3.08 -17.28
C ALA A 308 -2.38 4.41 -17.94
N GLY A 309 -3.00 4.72 -19.09
CA GLY A 309 -2.80 5.99 -19.78
C GLY A 309 -3.30 7.18 -18.97
N GLY A 310 -4.49 7.05 -18.34
CA GLY A 310 -5.05 8.06 -17.42
C GLY A 310 -4.14 8.35 -16.23
N ALA A 311 -3.59 7.31 -15.58
CA ALA A 311 -2.65 7.45 -14.46
C ALA A 311 -1.37 8.19 -14.90
N LEU A 312 -0.75 7.77 -15.99
CA LEU A 312 0.49 8.36 -16.49
C LEU A 312 0.29 9.82 -16.93
N HIS A 313 -0.81 10.11 -17.62
CA HIS A 313 -1.16 11.47 -18.05
C HIS A 313 -1.41 12.37 -16.82
N TYR A 314 -2.15 11.88 -15.81
CA TYR A 314 -2.39 12.63 -14.58
C TYR A 314 -1.09 13.03 -13.89
N VAL A 315 -0.16 12.10 -13.72
CA VAL A 315 1.13 12.38 -13.08
C VAL A 315 1.98 13.35 -13.90
N SER A 316 2.09 13.12 -15.22
CA SER A 316 2.97 13.92 -16.09
C SER A 316 2.42 15.32 -16.36
N GLN A 317 1.13 15.43 -16.70
CA GLN A 317 0.54 16.70 -17.17
C GLN A 317 -0.16 17.47 -16.04
N HIS A 318 -0.96 16.79 -15.21
CA HIS A 318 -1.71 17.44 -14.15
C HIS A 318 -0.86 17.76 -12.92
N LEU A 319 -0.07 16.79 -12.44
CA LEU A 319 0.85 17.01 -11.33
C LEU A 319 2.20 17.59 -11.77
N ARG A 320 2.44 17.69 -13.08
CA ARG A 320 3.68 18.22 -13.68
C ARG A 320 4.93 17.55 -13.13
N ARG A 321 4.89 16.19 -13.04
CA ARG A 321 6.01 15.39 -12.56
C ARG A 321 6.75 14.74 -13.71
N ASP A 322 8.06 14.62 -13.54
CA ASP A 322 8.85 13.76 -14.42
C ASP A 322 8.47 12.29 -14.15
N VAL A 323 8.20 11.58 -15.21
CA VAL A 323 7.77 10.17 -15.21
C VAL A 323 8.80 9.23 -15.85
N ALA A 324 10.00 9.74 -16.19
CA ALA A 324 11.04 8.98 -16.88
C ALA A 324 11.51 7.72 -16.12
N HIS A 325 11.32 7.69 -14.79
CA HIS A 325 11.65 6.54 -13.96
C HIS A 325 10.65 5.39 -14.05
N PHE A 326 9.47 5.57 -14.63
CA PHE A 326 8.60 4.46 -14.99
C PHE A 326 9.11 3.77 -16.24
N THR A 327 10.09 2.90 -16.09
CA THR A 327 10.73 2.21 -17.22
C THR A 327 10.03 0.91 -17.60
N ARG A 328 9.14 0.38 -16.74
CA ARG A 328 8.40 -0.86 -16.92
C ARG A 328 6.96 -0.69 -16.47
N LEU A 329 6.03 -1.29 -17.23
CA LEU A 329 4.66 -1.51 -16.88
C LEU A 329 4.44 -3.02 -16.72
N THR A 330 3.85 -3.44 -15.61
CA THR A 330 3.58 -4.85 -15.32
C THR A 330 2.09 -5.10 -15.32
N PHE A 331 1.61 -5.86 -16.31
CA PHE A 331 0.26 -6.39 -16.29
C PHE A 331 0.23 -7.66 -15.44
N TYR A 332 -0.82 -7.84 -14.63
CA TYR A 332 -1.05 -9.05 -13.85
C TYR A 332 -2.54 -9.43 -13.89
N GLU A 333 -2.80 -10.73 -13.86
CA GLU A 333 -4.14 -11.27 -13.70
C GLU A 333 -4.38 -11.61 -12.23
N VAL A 334 -5.57 -11.26 -11.72
CA VAL A 334 -5.92 -11.59 -10.32
C VAL A 334 -5.99 -13.10 -10.12
N ALA A 335 -6.32 -13.85 -11.18
CA ALA A 335 -6.35 -15.30 -11.16
C ALA A 335 -4.98 -15.99 -10.96
N ASP A 336 -3.87 -15.26 -11.19
CA ASP A 336 -2.51 -15.76 -10.94
C ASP A 336 -2.17 -15.81 -9.44
N TYR A 337 -3.07 -15.31 -8.59
CA TYR A 337 -2.89 -15.20 -7.16
C TYR A 337 -4.05 -15.80 -6.38
N LEU A 338 -3.76 -16.27 -5.18
CA LEU A 338 -4.75 -16.58 -4.17
C LEU A 338 -5.52 -15.30 -3.81
N VAL A 339 -6.83 -15.31 -4.03
CA VAL A 339 -7.66 -14.12 -3.79
C VAL A 339 -7.95 -13.97 -2.30
N LEU A 340 -7.63 -12.81 -1.76
CA LEU A 340 -7.93 -12.38 -0.39
C LEU A 340 -8.77 -11.10 -0.47
N ASP A 341 -9.98 -11.13 0.05
CA ASP A 341 -10.77 -9.90 0.19
C ASP A 341 -10.31 -9.05 1.39
N ALA A 342 -10.75 -7.80 1.45
CA ALA A 342 -10.34 -6.89 2.53
C ALA A 342 -10.79 -7.36 3.91
N ALA A 343 -11.94 -8.01 4.01
CA ALA A 343 -12.42 -8.61 5.25
C ALA A 343 -11.45 -9.68 5.74
N THR A 344 -11.00 -10.57 4.85
CA THR A 344 -10.02 -11.62 5.15
C THR A 344 -8.66 -11.05 5.53
N LEU A 345 -8.13 -10.05 4.78
CA LEU A 345 -6.88 -9.38 5.14
C LEU A 345 -6.92 -8.78 6.55
N LYS A 346 -8.06 -8.20 6.92
CA LYS A 346 -8.31 -7.60 8.23
C LYS A 346 -8.53 -8.64 9.33
N HIS A 347 -9.42 -9.63 9.10
CA HIS A 347 -9.77 -10.66 10.09
C HIS A 347 -8.59 -11.56 10.47
N LEU A 348 -7.71 -11.85 9.53
CA LEU A 348 -6.48 -12.60 9.75
C LEU A 348 -5.32 -11.74 10.25
N GLU A 349 -5.52 -10.43 10.41
CA GLU A 349 -4.49 -9.48 10.84
C GLU A 349 -3.17 -9.63 10.07
N ILE A 350 -3.28 -9.71 8.72
CA ILE A 350 -2.12 -10.00 7.87
C ILE A 350 -1.15 -8.84 7.88
N LEU A 351 -1.62 -7.63 7.56
CA LEU A 351 -0.79 -6.43 7.44
C LEU A 351 -0.99 -5.43 8.58
N GLU A 352 -2.22 -5.30 9.08
CA GLU A 352 -2.61 -4.34 10.11
C GLU A 352 -3.37 -5.03 11.24
N PRO A 353 -3.17 -4.63 12.51
CA PRO A 353 -3.89 -5.22 13.63
C PRO A 353 -5.33 -4.71 13.70
N LEU A 354 -6.27 -5.56 14.11
CA LEU A 354 -7.67 -5.19 14.36
C LEU A 354 -7.77 -4.11 15.46
N HIS A 355 -6.95 -4.23 16.49
CA HIS A 355 -6.92 -3.31 17.60
C HIS A 355 -5.57 -2.61 17.68
N ARG A 356 -5.56 -1.28 17.59
CA ARG A 356 -4.34 -0.45 17.69
C ARG A 356 -3.74 -0.35 19.10
N GLN A 357 -4.31 -1.03 20.09
CA GLN A 357 -3.88 -0.99 21.49
C GLN A 357 -2.91 -2.15 21.77
N GLY A 358 -1.61 -1.90 21.73
CA GLY A 358 -0.56 -2.86 22.07
C GLY A 358 0.84 -2.30 21.87
N ALA A 359 1.82 -2.77 22.65
CA ALA A 359 3.22 -2.32 22.56
C ALA A 359 3.94 -2.74 21.26
N LYS A 360 3.44 -3.78 20.58
CA LYS A 360 3.94 -4.26 19.27
C LYS A 360 2.76 -4.73 18.42
N PRO A 361 2.75 -4.44 17.11
CA PRO A 361 1.71 -4.93 16.23
C PRO A 361 1.79 -6.47 16.14
N ALA A 362 0.70 -7.14 16.52
CA ALA A 362 0.57 -8.60 16.47
C ALA A 362 0.00 -9.02 15.11
N THR A 363 0.71 -8.78 14.02
CA THR A 363 0.30 -9.11 12.65
C THR A 363 1.18 -10.19 12.06
N LEU A 364 0.68 -10.89 11.03
CA LEU A 364 1.48 -11.87 10.29
C LEU A 364 2.73 -11.21 9.68
N TYR A 365 2.56 -10.02 9.08
CA TYR A 365 3.68 -9.25 8.56
C TYR A 365 4.74 -8.97 9.62
N ALA A 366 4.36 -8.55 10.82
CA ALA A 366 5.31 -8.25 11.89
C ALA A 366 6.06 -9.51 12.39
N ALA A 367 5.37 -10.67 12.44
CA ALA A 367 5.96 -11.94 12.82
C ALA A 367 7.00 -12.44 11.79
N LEU A 368 6.74 -12.21 10.51
CA LEU A 368 7.59 -12.70 9.42
C LEU A 368 8.66 -11.69 8.96
N ASN A 369 8.46 -10.40 9.24
CA ASN A 369 9.38 -9.38 8.76
C ASN A 369 10.74 -9.47 9.44
N ARG A 370 11.67 -10.10 8.73
CA ARG A 370 13.11 -10.16 9.04
C ARG A 370 13.93 -9.54 7.91
N THR A 371 13.26 -8.77 7.01
CA THR A 371 13.95 -8.05 5.95
C THR A 371 14.86 -6.96 6.51
N LEU A 372 15.93 -6.68 5.83
CA LEU A 372 16.96 -5.72 6.24
C LEU A 372 16.92 -4.44 5.40
N THR A 373 16.24 -4.49 4.26
CA THR A 373 16.06 -3.35 3.36
C THR A 373 14.60 -2.89 3.31
N PRO A 374 14.35 -1.58 3.11
CA PRO A 374 12.99 -1.10 2.89
C PRO A 374 12.31 -1.70 1.65
N MET A 375 13.10 -1.99 0.59
CA MET A 375 12.63 -2.66 -0.63
C MET A 375 12.12 -4.08 -0.32
N GLY A 376 12.87 -4.86 0.46
CA GLY A 376 12.44 -6.18 0.93
C GLY A 376 11.17 -6.11 1.78
N ALA A 377 11.05 -5.11 2.66
CA ALA A 377 9.85 -4.91 3.48
C ALA A 377 8.60 -4.62 2.63
N ARG A 378 8.71 -3.80 1.57
CA ARG A 378 7.63 -3.57 0.60
C ARG A 378 7.30 -4.86 -0.17
N ARG A 379 8.30 -5.58 -0.63
CA ARG A 379 8.12 -6.85 -1.35
C ARG A 379 7.45 -7.92 -0.50
N LEU A 380 7.78 -8.00 0.80
CA LEU A 380 7.11 -8.90 1.74
C LEU A 380 5.62 -8.57 1.89
N ARG A 381 5.26 -7.28 1.97
CA ARG A 381 3.85 -6.86 1.99
C ARG A 381 3.12 -7.30 0.71
N ASP A 382 3.73 -7.10 -0.46
CA ASP A 382 3.18 -7.55 -1.74
C ASP A 382 2.95 -9.06 -1.73
N TRP A 383 3.92 -9.87 -1.30
CA TRP A 383 3.81 -11.32 -1.28
C TRP A 383 2.76 -11.85 -0.31
N LEU A 384 2.57 -11.20 0.82
CA LEU A 384 1.52 -11.56 1.80
C LEU A 384 0.12 -11.13 1.35
N SER A 385 0.00 -10.06 0.56
CA SER A 385 -1.28 -9.58 0.03
C SER A 385 -1.65 -10.19 -1.32
N GLN A 386 -0.68 -10.80 -2.03
CA GLN A 386 -0.85 -11.51 -3.29
C GLN A 386 -0.06 -12.84 -3.25
N PRO A 387 -0.52 -13.83 -2.47
CA PRO A 387 0.09 -15.15 -2.45
C PRO A 387 -0.10 -15.84 -3.82
N LEU A 388 0.80 -16.72 -4.19
CA LEU A 388 0.81 -17.37 -5.50
C LEU A 388 -0.29 -18.43 -5.64
N SER A 389 -0.78 -18.64 -6.87
CA SER A 389 -1.70 -19.74 -7.22
C SER A 389 -1.07 -20.79 -8.15
N SER A 390 0.26 -20.77 -8.31
CA SER A 390 1.01 -21.72 -9.15
C SER A 390 1.93 -22.60 -8.31
N VAL A 391 1.74 -23.92 -8.39
CA VAL A 391 2.57 -24.92 -7.70
C VAL A 391 4.05 -24.75 -8.05
N GLU A 392 4.37 -24.56 -9.33
CA GLU A 392 5.74 -24.40 -9.81
C GLU A 392 6.41 -23.19 -9.18
N THR A 393 5.76 -22.04 -9.21
CA THR A 393 6.31 -20.79 -8.67
C THR A 393 6.48 -20.86 -7.15
N ILE A 394 5.54 -21.52 -6.44
CA ILE A 394 5.63 -21.77 -5.00
C ILE A 394 6.84 -22.66 -4.70
N ARG A 395 6.98 -23.79 -5.38
CA ARG A 395 8.10 -24.74 -5.19
C ARG A 395 9.45 -24.09 -5.48
N ARG A 396 9.53 -23.21 -6.50
CA ARG A 396 10.76 -22.43 -6.78
C ARG A 396 11.17 -21.54 -5.62
N ARG A 397 10.22 -20.87 -4.93
CA ARG A 397 10.51 -20.12 -3.72
C ARG A 397 10.93 -21.00 -2.56
N GLN A 398 10.24 -22.13 -2.34
CA GLN A 398 10.57 -23.11 -1.31
C GLN A 398 11.96 -23.70 -1.50
N ALA A 399 12.34 -24.01 -2.74
CA ALA A 399 13.67 -24.50 -3.07
C ALA A 399 14.77 -23.46 -2.73
N ALA A 400 14.54 -22.19 -3.08
CA ALA A 400 15.44 -21.09 -2.73
C ALA A 400 15.59 -20.94 -1.21
N LEU A 401 14.51 -21.07 -0.46
CA LEU A 401 14.51 -21.07 1.00
C LEU A 401 15.34 -22.23 1.56
N GLY A 402 15.11 -23.44 1.07
CA GLY A 402 15.83 -24.64 1.46
C GLY A 402 17.33 -24.47 1.28
N GLN A 403 17.78 -23.91 0.15
CA GLN A 403 19.19 -23.64 -0.11
C GLN A 403 19.80 -22.66 0.93
N PHE A 404 19.09 -21.60 1.32
CA PHE A 404 19.55 -20.68 2.37
C PHE A 404 19.63 -21.35 3.74
N ILE A 405 18.67 -22.18 4.11
CA ILE A 405 18.62 -22.87 5.41
C ILE A 405 19.76 -23.90 5.52
N HIS A 406 20.01 -24.69 4.46
CA HIS A 406 21.08 -25.68 4.44
C HIS A 406 22.47 -25.04 4.59
N ASN A 407 22.67 -23.80 4.11
CA ASN A 407 23.91 -23.07 4.27
C ASN A 407 23.75 -21.85 5.19
N SER A 408 23.38 -22.09 6.44
CA SER A 408 23.18 -21.02 7.45
C SER A 408 24.37 -20.05 7.58
N PRO A 409 25.65 -20.45 7.51
CA PRO A 409 26.77 -19.51 7.56
C PRO A 409 26.83 -18.57 6.34
N ALA A 410 26.38 -19.02 5.17
CA ALA A 410 26.28 -18.15 3.98
C ALA A 410 25.08 -17.22 4.09
N LEU A 411 23.95 -17.68 4.64
CA LEU A 411 22.80 -16.86 4.95
C LEU A 411 23.17 -15.70 5.88
N ASP A 412 23.86 -15.97 6.99
CA ASP A 412 24.26 -14.94 7.96
C ASP A 412 25.13 -13.86 7.29
N ARG A 413 26.16 -14.25 6.52
CA ARG A 413 27.00 -13.32 5.77
C ARG A 413 26.25 -12.52 4.71
N PHE A 414 25.33 -13.18 3.98
CA PHE A 414 24.49 -12.53 3.00
C PHE A 414 23.61 -11.45 3.68
N ARG A 415 22.97 -11.79 4.79
CA ARG A 415 22.17 -10.87 5.58
C ARG A 415 23.01 -9.71 6.15
N ASP A 416 24.23 -9.97 6.61
CA ASP A 416 25.13 -8.90 7.08
C ASP A 416 25.48 -7.91 5.96
N SER A 417 25.74 -8.39 4.75
CA SER A 417 25.99 -7.52 3.59
C SER A 417 24.77 -6.72 3.17
N LEU A 418 23.55 -7.28 3.33
CA LEU A 418 22.30 -6.55 3.04
C LEU A 418 22.06 -5.34 3.96
N LYS A 419 22.63 -5.33 5.18
CA LYS A 419 22.50 -4.19 6.11
C LYS A 419 23.12 -2.90 5.55
N GLU A 420 24.12 -3.04 4.69
CA GLU A 420 24.78 -1.90 4.03
C GLU A 420 23.99 -1.38 2.81
N ILE A 421 22.98 -2.12 2.35
CA ILE A 421 22.15 -1.73 1.21
C ILE A 421 21.03 -0.80 1.66
N ARG A 422 21.04 0.41 1.13
CA ARG A 422 19.98 1.39 1.33
C ARG A 422 18.85 1.20 0.31
N ASP A 423 17.80 2.01 0.40
CA ASP A 423 16.65 1.97 -0.50
C ASP A 423 16.99 2.44 -1.92
N LEU A 424 17.38 1.50 -2.78
CA LEU A 424 17.76 1.80 -4.16
C LEU A 424 16.58 2.27 -5.01
N GLU A 425 15.37 1.70 -4.79
CA GLU A 425 14.17 2.08 -5.54
C GLU A 425 13.86 3.56 -5.33
N ARG A 426 13.75 4.00 -4.08
CA ARG A 426 13.46 5.41 -3.76
C ARG A 426 14.63 6.33 -4.11
N THR A 427 15.85 5.88 -3.95
CA THR A 427 17.05 6.66 -4.28
C THR A 427 17.12 6.96 -5.77
N ILE A 428 16.96 5.95 -6.63
CA ILE A 428 17.04 6.17 -8.08
C ILE A 428 15.84 6.99 -8.60
N SER A 429 14.67 6.82 -8.02
CA SER A 429 13.49 7.62 -8.34
C SER A 429 13.70 9.10 -7.99
N ARG A 430 14.23 9.43 -6.78
CA ARG A 430 14.57 10.81 -6.41
C ARG A 430 15.62 11.41 -7.35
N LEU A 431 16.63 10.66 -7.72
CA LEU A 431 17.63 11.11 -8.69
C LEU A 431 17.00 11.40 -10.05
N SER A 432 16.08 10.54 -10.52
CA SER A 432 15.41 10.71 -11.80
C SER A 432 14.56 11.99 -11.85
N ILE A 433 13.74 12.24 -10.84
CA ILE A 433 12.86 13.41 -10.80
C ILE A 433 13.56 14.71 -10.38
N GLY A 434 14.87 14.68 -10.15
CA GLY A 434 15.66 15.88 -9.81
C GLY A 434 15.58 16.34 -8.36
N SER A 435 14.95 15.57 -7.46
CA SER A 435 14.90 15.86 -6.01
C SER A 435 16.02 15.19 -5.21
N GLY A 436 16.81 14.30 -5.84
CA GLY A 436 17.95 13.65 -5.24
C GLY A 436 19.16 14.57 -5.06
N ASN A 437 20.03 14.21 -4.12
CA ASN A 437 21.22 14.99 -3.75
C ASN A 437 22.51 14.15 -3.89
N ALA A 438 23.66 14.74 -3.58
CA ALA A 438 24.94 14.06 -3.69
C ALA A 438 25.10 12.85 -2.75
N ARG A 439 24.47 12.87 -1.57
CA ARG A 439 24.45 11.72 -0.64
C ARG A 439 23.70 10.53 -1.23
N ASP A 440 22.66 10.77 -2.02
CA ASP A 440 21.92 9.71 -2.73
C ASP A 440 22.83 8.99 -3.73
N LEU A 441 23.73 9.71 -4.43
CA LEU A 441 24.72 9.12 -5.32
C LEU A 441 25.76 8.29 -4.57
N VAL A 442 26.27 8.78 -3.43
CA VAL A 442 27.22 8.06 -2.59
C VAL A 442 26.60 6.76 -2.05
N GLN A 443 25.35 6.83 -1.57
CA GLN A 443 24.63 5.66 -1.09
C GLN A 443 24.39 4.64 -2.21
N LEU A 444 24.03 5.10 -3.42
CA LEU A 444 23.87 4.27 -4.59
C LEU A 444 25.20 3.55 -4.94
N SER A 445 26.30 4.29 -5.00
CA SER A 445 27.64 3.73 -5.27
C SER A 445 28.04 2.69 -4.24
N GLY A 446 27.80 2.96 -2.95
CA GLY A 446 28.08 2.01 -1.86
C GLY A 446 27.29 0.71 -2.00
N ALA A 447 25.99 0.81 -2.29
CA ALA A 447 25.14 -0.36 -2.51
C ALA A 447 25.55 -1.17 -3.74
N LEU A 448 25.83 -0.50 -4.88
CA LEU A 448 26.28 -1.16 -6.10
C LEU A 448 27.66 -1.83 -5.90
N GLY A 449 28.53 -1.26 -5.06
CA GLY A 449 29.84 -1.84 -4.70
C GLY A 449 29.74 -3.15 -3.94
N GLN A 450 28.60 -3.47 -3.28
CA GLN A 450 28.39 -4.74 -2.58
C GLN A 450 27.94 -5.89 -3.51
N LEU A 451 27.52 -5.61 -4.75
CA LEU A 451 26.94 -6.61 -5.65
C LEU A 451 27.88 -7.79 -5.96
N PRO A 452 29.21 -7.61 -6.21
CA PRO A 452 30.11 -8.74 -6.44
C PRO A 452 30.16 -9.70 -5.25
N ALA A 453 30.20 -9.16 -4.03
CA ALA A 453 30.21 -9.94 -2.79
C ALA A 453 28.91 -10.72 -2.60
N LEU A 454 27.77 -10.07 -2.78
CA LEU A 454 26.43 -10.69 -2.68
C LEU A 454 26.26 -11.81 -3.71
N ARG A 455 26.64 -11.57 -4.96
CA ARG A 455 26.59 -12.58 -6.02
C ARG A 455 27.48 -13.79 -5.70
N GLY A 456 28.69 -13.56 -5.18
CA GLY A 456 29.60 -14.61 -4.73
C GLY A 456 29.03 -15.43 -3.57
N MET A 457 28.24 -14.82 -2.66
CA MET A 457 27.57 -15.53 -1.57
C MET A 457 26.41 -16.38 -2.07
N ILE A 458 25.58 -15.87 -3.00
CA ILE A 458 24.51 -16.65 -3.64
C ILE A 458 25.08 -17.88 -4.32
N ALA A 459 26.17 -17.73 -5.09
CA ALA A 459 26.84 -18.86 -5.73
C ALA A 459 27.33 -19.92 -4.70
N LYS A 460 27.79 -19.50 -3.52
CA LYS A 460 28.18 -20.42 -2.42
C LYS A 460 26.98 -21.11 -1.79
N VAL A 461 25.84 -20.41 -1.65
CA VAL A 461 24.60 -21.02 -1.17
C VAL A 461 24.16 -22.15 -2.11
N GLN A 462 24.26 -21.93 -3.41
CA GLN A 462 23.91 -22.91 -4.44
C GLN A 462 24.89 -24.10 -4.53
N SER A 463 26.20 -23.86 -4.34
CA SER A 463 27.20 -24.92 -4.45
C SER A 463 27.30 -25.84 -3.24
N ALA A 464 26.66 -25.50 -2.13
CA ALA A 464 26.69 -26.27 -0.88
C ALA A 464 25.60 -27.36 -0.78
N VAL A 465 24.82 -27.59 -1.82
CA VAL A 465 23.90 -28.71 -1.90
C VAL A 465 24.74 -29.97 -2.16
N ASP A 466 25.18 -30.63 -1.07
CA ASP A 466 25.78 -31.96 -1.11
C ASP A 466 24.68 -32.96 -1.58
N PRO A 467 24.96 -33.82 -2.56
CA PRO A 467 24.00 -34.83 -3.02
C PRO A 467 23.74 -35.98 -2.02
N ILE A 468 24.17 -35.86 -0.77
CA ILE A 468 24.15 -36.94 0.25
C ILE A 468 23.23 -36.61 1.44
N ALA A 469 22.10 -36.01 1.23
CA ALA A 469 21.06 -36.00 2.27
C ALA A 469 19.73 -36.52 1.73
N PRO A 470 19.48 -37.82 1.73
CA PRO A 470 18.22 -38.39 1.27
C PRO A 470 17.22 -38.43 2.42
N THR A 471 16.67 -37.31 2.88
CA THR A 471 15.59 -37.40 3.88
C THR A 471 14.46 -36.41 3.71
N LEU A 472 14.52 -35.47 2.79
CA LEU A 472 13.38 -34.58 2.50
C LEU A 472 13.35 -33.99 1.08
N SER A 473 14.37 -34.29 0.24
CA SER A 473 14.55 -33.62 -1.05
C SER A 473 14.34 -34.50 -2.28
N GLU A 474 14.49 -35.81 -2.19
CA GLU A 474 14.43 -36.68 -3.40
C GLU A 474 13.00 -36.84 -3.92
N GLU A 475 11.99 -36.88 -3.08
CA GLU A 475 10.59 -36.99 -3.55
C GLU A 475 9.99 -35.63 -4.01
N ILE A 476 10.56 -34.48 -3.60
CA ILE A 476 10.02 -33.16 -3.95
C ILE A 476 10.72 -32.57 -5.20
N PHE A 477 11.98 -33.02 -5.50
CA PHE A 477 12.79 -32.43 -6.57
C PHE A 477 13.08 -33.36 -7.75
N ASP A 478 12.60 -34.62 -7.70
CA ASP A 478 12.85 -35.60 -8.77
C ASP A 478 12.01 -35.35 -10.04
N ASP A 479 10.97 -34.48 -9.96
CA ASP A 479 10.13 -34.11 -11.10
C ASP A 479 10.62 -32.84 -11.84
N ALA A 480 11.83 -32.37 -11.61
CA ALA A 480 12.37 -31.24 -12.37
C ALA A 480 12.70 -31.71 -13.80
N GLU A 481 11.83 -31.33 -14.75
CA GLU A 481 12.11 -31.52 -16.17
C GLU A 481 13.46 -30.90 -16.55
N PRO A 482 14.31 -31.61 -17.34
CA PRO A 482 15.64 -31.12 -17.73
C PRO A 482 15.64 -29.75 -18.46
N ASP A 483 14.49 -29.34 -19.00
CA ASP A 483 14.24 -28.11 -19.75
C ASP A 483 13.47 -27.05 -18.93
N GLY A 484 13.29 -27.23 -17.62
CA GLY A 484 12.58 -26.29 -16.74
C GLY A 484 13.32 -24.96 -16.54
N PRO A 485 12.64 -23.91 -16.04
CA PRO A 485 13.26 -22.62 -15.75
C PRO A 485 14.37 -22.76 -14.71
N PRO A 486 15.44 -21.94 -14.81
CA PRO A 486 16.56 -21.99 -13.88
C PRO A 486 16.12 -21.81 -12.43
N PRO A 487 16.84 -22.38 -11.44
CA PRO A 487 16.57 -22.17 -10.02
C PRO A 487 16.45 -20.68 -9.67
N LEU A 488 15.49 -20.30 -8.81
CA LEU A 488 15.17 -18.89 -8.51
C LEU A 488 16.40 -18.11 -8.03
N LEU A 489 17.24 -18.69 -7.16
CA LEU A 489 18.45 -18.00 -6.70
C LEU A 489 19.47 -17.76 -7.84
N SER A 490 19.52 -18.64 -8.84
CA SER A 490 20.37 -18.45 -10.03
C SER A 490 19.85 -17.31 -10.88
N GLU A 491 18.53 -17.24 -11.08
CA GLU A 491 17.90 -16.17 -11.83
C GLU A 491 18.12 -14.81 -11.16
N LEU A 492 17.80 -14.70 -9.85
CA LEU A 492 17.96 -13.47 -9.09
C LEU A 492 19.44 -13.06 -8.97
N GLY A 493 20.34 -14.02 -8.75
CA GLY A 493 21.79 -13.78 -8.73
C GLY A 493 22.32 -13.29 -10.09
N GLY A 494 21.77 -13.79 -11.18
CA GLY A 494 22.06 -13.33 -12.54
C GLY A 494 21.61 -11.90 -12.82
N GLN A 495 20.55 -11.43 -12.14
CA GLN A 495 20.05 -10.05 -12.25
C GLN A 495 20.90 -9.03 -11.46
N LEU A 496 21.81 -9.47 -10.59
CA LEU A 496 22.74 -8.60 -9.85
C LEU A 496 23.93 -8.22 -10.74
N HIS A 497 23.67 -7.44 -11.77
CA HIS A 497 24.69 -6.96 -12.69
C HIS A 497 25.64 -5.96 -12.01
N GLU A 498 26.94 -6.15 -12.21
CA GLU A 498 27.93 -5.18 -11.76
C GLU A 498 27.91 -3.96 -12.66
N LEU A 499 27.95 -2.77 -12.08
CA LEU A 499 27.95 -1.49 -12.78
C LEU A 499 29.22 -0.67 -12.40
N PRO A 500 30.43 -1.16 -12.76
CA PRO A 500 31.68 -0.52 -12.35
C PRO A 500 31.83 0.88 -12.94
N GLU A 501 31.27 1.16 -14.12
CA GLU A 501 31.31 2.49 -14.71
C GLU A 501 30.55 3.51 -13.86
N VAL A 502 29.38 3.13 -13.31
CA VAL A 502 28.58 3.99 -12.43
C VAL A 502 29.28 4.21 -11.09
N THR A 503 29.78 3.16 -10.46
CA THR A 503 30.49 3.26 -9.16
C THR A 503 31.77 4.07 -9.29
N ASN A 504 32.57 3.86 -10.32
CA ASN A 504 33.78 4.60 -10.60
C ASN A 504 33.51 6.07 -10.92
N LEU A 505 32.45 6.36 -11.70
CA LEU A 505 32.05 7.74 -11.98
C LEU A 505 31.72 8.48 -10.69
N ILE A 506 30.85 7.89 -9.85
CA ILE A 506 30.42 8.53 -8.61
C ILE A 506 31.59 8.72 -7.65
N SER A 507 32.42 7.70 -7.45
CA SER A 507 33.57 7.77 -6.53
C SER A 507 34.64 8.78 -6.95
N ARG A 508 34.79 9.01 -8.25
CA ARG A 508 35.71 10.04 -8.78
C ARG A 508 35.13 11.44 -8.70
N ALA A 509 33.79 11.58 -8.92
CA ALA A 509 33.16 12.87 -9.07
C ALA A 509 32.65 13.45 -7.76
N ILE A 510 32.13 12.63 -6.86
CA ILE A 510 31.41 13.08 -5.64
C ILE A 510 32.31 12.96 -4.42
N ALA A 511 32.26 13.94 -3.54
CA ALA A 511 32.98 13.92 -2.25
C ALA A 511 32.46 12.75 -1.36
N ASP A 512 33.30 12.23 -0.44
CA ASP A 512 32.92 11.08 0.40
C ASP A 512 31.80 11.40 1.39
N ASP A 513 31.79 12.62 1.97
CA ASP A 513 30.71 13.13 2.83
C ASP A 513 30.19 14.49 2.30
N PRO A 514 29.39 14.47 1.23
CA PRO A 514 28.90 15.69 0.64
C PRO A 514 27.84 16.34 1.53
N PRO A 515 27.67 17.68 1.50
CA PRO A 515 26.62 18.38 2.23
C PRO A 515 25.22 17.94 1.76
N MET A 516 24.23 18.13 2.63
CA MET A 516 22.85 17.74 2.33
C MET A 516 22.22 18.64 1.26
N ALA A 517 22.52 19.94 1.29
CA ALA A 517 21.98 20.90 0.35
C ALA A 517 22.97 21.18 -0.78
N LEU A 518 22.52 20.98 -2.02
CA LEU A 518 23.35 21.20 -3.22
C LEU A 518 23.91 22.62 -3.34
N LYS A 519 23.27 23.60 -2.73
CA LYS A 519 23.69 25.02 -2.72
C LYS A 519 24.84 25.35 -1.77
N ASP A 520 25.17 24.42 -0.85
CA ASP A 520 26.20 24.70 0.17
C ASP A 520 27.62 24.56 -0.38
N GLY A 521 27.79 24.01 -1.61
CA GLY A 521 29.09 23.73 -2.23
C GLY A 521 29.80 22.52 -1.59
N GLY A 522 30.96 22.16 -2.10
CA GLY A 522 31.73 21.02 -1.58
C GLY A 522 31.18 19.64 -1.98
N ILE A 523 30.39 19.59 -3.04
CA ILE A 523 29.71 18.36 -3.56
C ILE A 523 30.67 17.54 -4.40
N ILE A 524 31.42 18.22 -5.29
CA ILE A 524 32.31 17.59 -6.24
C ILE A 524 33.71 17.41 -5.61
N ARG A 525 34.30 16.23 -5.82
CA ARG A 525 35.63 15.87 -5.31
C ARG A 525 36.70 16.74 -5.96
N GLU A 526 37.70 17.11 -5.18
CA GLU A 526 38.91 17.79 -5.67
C GLU A 526 39.64 16.92 -6.71
N GLY A 527 40.12 17.55 -7.78
CA GLY A 527 40.78 16.87 -8.91
C GLY A 527 39.81 16.27 -9.95
N PHE A 528 38.48 16.42 -9.80
CA PHE A 528 37.52 15.95 -10.82
C PHE A 528 37.43 16.89 -12.03
N ASP A 529 37.41 18.19 -11.79
CA ASP A 529 37.31 19.22 -12.84
C ASP A 529 38.31 20.36 -12.59
N PRO A 530 39.26 20.58 -13.49
CA PRO A 530 40.33 21.58 -13.31
C PRO A 530 39.80 23.02 -13.16
N ALA A 531 38.69 23.38 -13.85
CA ALA A 531 38.13 24.72 -13.78
C ALA A 531 37.48 24.98 -12.41
N LEU A 532 36.89 23.94 -11.80
CA LEU A 532 36.35 24.01 -10.44
C LEU A 532 37.49 24.17 -9.43
N ASP A 533 38.56 23.44 -9.56
CA ASP A 533 39.72 23.47 -8.68
C ASP A 533 40.41 24.86 -8.73
N GLU A 534 40.53 25.47 -9.91
CA GLU A 534 40.99 26.86 -10.06
C GLU A 534 40.11 27.88 -9.34
N LEU A 535 38.77 27.74 -9.47
CA LEU A 535 37.83 28.62 -8.77
C LEU A 535 37.93 28.50 -7.24
N ARG A 536 38.11 27.24 -6.73
CA ARG A 536 38.27 26.99 -5.29
C ARG A 536 39.61 27.53 -4.77
N SER A 537 40.70 27.33 -5.52
CA SER A 537 42.01 27.90 -5.17
C SER A 537 41.93 29.44 -5.08
N GLY A 538 41.35 30.10 -6.07
CA GLY A 538 41.18 31.55 -6.07
C GLY A 538 40.36 32.08 -4.87
N ALA A 539 39.31 31.31 -4.43
CA ALA A 539 38.54 31.66 -3.24
C ALA A 539 39.35 31.44 -1.94
N THR A 540 40.18 30.38 -1.87
CA THR A 540 41.06 30.08 -0.72
C THR A 540 42.18 31.11 -0.59
N GLU A 541 42.90 31.35 -1.68
CA GLU A 541 43.94 32.40 -1.73
C GLU A 541 43.42 33.76 -1.31
N GLY A 542 42.17 34.08 -1.71
CA GLY A 542 41.50 35.32 -1.28
C GLY A 542 41.23 35.35 0.24
N LYS A 543 40.87 34.24 0.85
CA LYS A 543 40.65 34.14 2.31
C LYS A 543 41.99 34.25 3.07
N ASP A 544 43.02 33.61 2.56
CA ASP A 544 44.37 33.71 3.13
C ASP A 544 44.92 35.15 3.05
N TRP A 545 44.68 35.85 1.93
CA TRP A 545 44.98 37.25 1.79
C TRP A 545 44.24 38.11 2.84
N ILE A 546 42.92 37.84 3.10
CA ILE A 546 42.17 38.57 4.16
C ILE A 546 42.77 38.29 5.54
N ALA A 547 43.19 37.06 5.82
CA ALA A 547 43.83 36.70 7.08
C ALA A 547 45.18 37.46 7.23
N GLN A 548 45.96 37.54 6.15
CA GLN A 548 47.19 38.31 6.12
C GLN A 548 46.93 39.82 6.26
N LEU A 549 45.93 40.37 5.55
CA LEU A 549 45.51 41.76 5.69
C LEU A 549 45.16 42.10 7.16
N GLN A 550 44.42 41.22 7.84
CA GLN A 550 44.11 41.43 9.26
C GLN A 550 45.37 41.57 10.12
N LYS A 551 46.38 40.77 9.87
CA LYS A 551 47.65 40.79 10.57
C LYS A 551 48.41 42.09 10.26
N ASP A 552 48.55 42.41 8.97
CA ASP A 552 49.26 43.58 8.50
C ASP A 552 48.62 44.88 9.01
N GLU A 553 47.30 44.99 8.95
CA GLU A 553 46.55 46.17 9.47
C GLU A 553 46.59 46.27 11.00
N SER A 554 46.60 45.11 11.71
CA SER A 554 46.82 45.10 13.17
C SER A 554 48.20 45.63 13.57
N GLU A 555 49.26 45.24 12.80
CA GLU A 555 50.64 45.73 13.01
C GLU A 555 50.77 47.22 12.64
N LYS A 556 50.23 47.65 11.49
CA LYS A 556 50.32 49.04 11.03
C LYS A 556 49.59 50.00 11.95
N THR A 557 48.39 49.64 12.42
CA THR A 557 47.58 50.50 13.27
C THR A 557 47.90 50.40 14.76
N GLY A 558 48.63 49.33 15.16
CA GLY A 558 48.85 48.99 16.58
C GLY A 558 47.58 48.61 17.33
N ILE A 559 46.53 48.20 16.62
CA ILE A 559 45.23 47.77 17.19
C ILE A 559 45.21 46.24 17.23
N THR A 560 45.64 45.65 18.32
CA THR A 560 45.67 44.17 18.50
C THR A 560 44.31 43.51 18.54
N SER A 561 43.25 44.29 18.76
CA SER A 561 41.85 43.81 18.80
C SER A 561 41.13 43.91 17.44
N LEU A 562 41.81 44.40 16.40
CA LEU A 562 41.25 44.49 15.03
C LEU A 562 40.90 43.11 14.51
N LYS A 563 39.72 42.98 13.94
CA LYS A 563 39.27 41.73 13.32
C LYS A 563 38.63 42.01 11.97
N VAL A 564 39.00 41.26 10.97
CA VAL A 564 38.26 41.21 9.70
C VAL A 564 37.22 40.12 9.79
N ARG A 565 35.96 40.50 9.53
CA ARG A 565 34.82 39.58 9.61
C ARG A 565 33.94 39.70 8.39
N PHE A 566 33.13 38.66 8.15
CA PHE A 566 32.13 38.64 7.09
C PHE A 566 30.71 38.69 7.67
N ASN A 567 29.85 39.40 6.98
CA ASN A 567 28.42 39.41 7.23
C ASN A 567 27.67 39.38 5.88
N SER A 568 26.66 38.56 5.76
CA SER A 568 25.89 38.37 4.51
C SER A 568 25.24 39.65 3.95
N VAL A 569 24.96 40.65 4.82
CA VAL A 569 24.32 41.92 4.43
C VAL A 569 25.37 42.95 4.01
N PHE A 570 26.52 42.98 4.69
CA PHE A 570 27.53 44.06 4.56
C PHE A 570 28.82 43.60 3.86
N GLY A 571 29.01 42.31 3.64
CA GLY A 571 30.24 41.73 3.12
C GLY A 571 31.36 41.68 4.17
N TYR A 572 32.60 41.69 3.71
CA TYR A 572 33.76 41.74 4.59
C TYR A 572 33.97 43.19 5.16
N PHE A 573 34.33 43.25 6.43
CA PHE A 573 34.57 44.51 7.12
C PHE A 573 35.61 44.34 8.23
N ILE A 574 36.31 45.43 8.51
CA ILE A 574 37.24 45.57 9.62
C ILE A 574 36.46 46.05 10.83
N GLU A 575 36.46 45.30 11.92
CA GLU A 575 35.81 45.66 13.17
C GLU A 575 36.81 46.18 14.17
N VAL A 576 36.64 47.43 14.62
CA VAL A 576 37.48 48.12 15.61
C VAL A 576 36.62 48.45 16.80
N THR A 577 37.12 48.16 18.02
CA THR A 577 36.46 48.49 19.28
C THR A 577 36.53 50.03 19.52
N LYS A 578 35.49 50.58 20.16
CA LYS A 578 35.40 52.03 20.43
C LYS A 578 36.60 52.60 21.16
N THR A 579 37.29 51.82 21.96
CA THR A 579 38.50 52.17 22.69
C THR A 579 39.73 52.50 21.82
N ASN A 580 39.70 52.12 20.56
CA ASN A 580 40.81 52.23 19.62
C ASN A 580 40.44 53.04 18.37
N LEU A 581 39.37 53.85 18.41
CA LEU A 581 38.92 54.60 17.24
C LEU A 581 39.93 55.74 16.87
N ASP A 582 40.67 56.31 17.86
CA ASP A 582 41.68 57.34 17.66
C ASP A 582 42.87 56.85 16.83
N LYS A 583 43.05 55.54 16.69
CA LYS A 583 44.14 54.93 15.93
C LYS A 583 43.69 54.45 14.52
N VAL A 584 42.43 54.68 14.16
CA VAL A 584 41.89 54.28 12.84
C VAL A 584 42.43 55.23 11.76
N PRO A 585 43.06 54.72 10.70
CA PRO A 585 43.56 55.48 9.58
C PRO A 585 42.46 56.24 8.83
N GLU A 586 42.75 57.39 8.29
CA GLU A 586 41.80 58.26 7.54
C GLU A 586 41.26 57.63 6.29
N HIS A 587 41.94 56.62 5.68
CA HIS A 587 41.49 55.95 4.49
C HIS A 587 40.47 54.87 4.79
N TYR A 588 40.16 54.54 6.06
CA TYR A 588 39.10 53.61 6.43
C TYR A 588 37.72 54.27 6.29
N MET A 589 36.89 53.72 5.43
CA MET A 589 35.54 54.21 5.24
C MET A 589 34.60 53.51 6.23
N ARG A 590 33.96 54.34 7.07
CA ARG A 590 32.98 53.82 8.07
C ARG A 590 31.76 53.29 7.37
N LYS A 591 31.38 52.03 7.69
CA LYS A 591 30.21 51.33 7.14
C LYS A 591 29.06 51.25 8.15
N GLN A 592 29.36 50.99 9.43
CA GLN A 592 28.35 50.82 10.47
C GLN A 592 28.91 51.10 11.86
N THR A 593 28.10 51.76 12.72
CA THR A 593 28.38 51.98 14.13
C THR A 593 27.57 51.01 14.98
N LEU A 594 28.24 50.27 15.87
CA LEU A 594 27.66 49.37 16.85
C LEU A 594 27.77 49.92 18.27
N ALA A 595 27.14 49.30 19.26
CA ALA A 595 27.19 49.67 20.65
C ALA A 595 28.65 49.73 21.18
N ASN A 596 29.51 48.74 20.84
CA ASN A 596 30.85 48.57 21.39
C ASN A 596 31.98 48.63 20.34
N ALA A 597 31.68 48.76 19.04
CA ALA A 597 32.63 48.73 17.95
C ALA A 597 32.13 49.53 16.75
N GLU A 598 33.03 49.85 15.83
CA GLU A 598 32.69 50.36 14.51
C GLU A 598 33.26 49.47 13.41
N ARG A 599 32.54 49.43 12.29
CA ARG A 599 32.88 48.61 11.12
C ARG A 599 33.33 49.50 9.98
N PHE A 600 34.47 49.16 9.42
CA PHE A 600 35.13 49.90 8.35
C PHE A 600 35.34 49.01 7.14
N ILE A 601 35.49 49.63 5.98
CA ILE A 601 35.91 49.00 4.73
C ILE A 601 37.06 49.76 4.11
N THR A 602 37.94 49.07 3.39
CA THR A 602 38.97 49.69 2.57
C THR A 602 38.71 49.30 1.07
N PRO A 603 39.22 50.13 0.11
CA PRO A 603 39.08 49.79 -1.30
C PRO A 603 39.66 48.43 -1.66
N GLU A 604 40.82 48.06 -1.10
CA GLU A 604 41.49 46.79 -1.33
C GLU A 604 40.63 45.58 -0.78
N LEU A 605 40.08 45.72 0.43
CA LEU A 605 39.21 44.75 1.02
C LEU A 605 37.95 44.57 0.17
N LYS A 606 37.40 45.63 -0.42
CA LYS A 606 36.22 45.57 -1.28
C LYS A 606 36.51 44.94 -2.63
N GLU A 607 37.70 45.20 -3.20
CA GLU A 607 38.10 44.50 -4.45
C GLU A 607 38.29 43.02 -4.23
N MET A 608 38.99 42.63 -3.15
CA MET A 608 39.20 41.21 -2.81
C MET A 608 37.88 40.52 -2.47
N GLU A 609 36.97 41.16 -1.74
CA GLU A 609 35.59 40.64 -1.51
C GLU A 609 34.91 40.31 -2.82
N GLY A 610 34.96 41.19 -3.81
CA GLY A 610 34.38 40.96 -5.12
C GLY A 610 34.99 39.75 -5.83
N LYS A 611 36.30 39.53 -5.70
CA LYS A 611 36.98 38.34 -6.27
C LYS A 611 36.58 37.08 -5.54
N ILE A 612 36.56 37.05 -4.21
CA ILE A 612 36.20 35.89 -3.39
C ILE A 612 34.75 35.47 -3.65
N LEU A 613 33.79 36.36 -3.46
CA LEU A 613 32.38 36.08 -3.61
C LEU A 613 32.04 35.71 -5.05
N GLY A 614 32.69 36.36 -6.05
CA GLY A 614 32.49 36.00 -7.45
C GLY A 614 33.10 34.62 -7.81
N SER A 615 34.16 34.19 -7.14
CA SER A 615 34.70 32.81 -7.33
C SER A 615 33.85 31.77 -6.62
N GLU A 616 33.38 32.08 -5.38
CA GLU A 616 32.47 31.17 -4.66
C GLU A 616 31.16 30.95 -5.39
N GLU A 617 30.51 31.99 -5.91
CA GLU A 617 29.26 31.89 -6.67
C GLU A 617 29.46 31.07 -7.96
N ARG A 618 30.55 31.34 -8.70
CA ARG A 618 30.89 30.58 -9.90
C ARG A 618 31.23 29.13 -9.60
N SER A 619 31.96 28.90 -8.50
CA SER A 619 32.27 27.54 -8.04
C SER A 619 31.00 26.75 -7.69
N GLN A 620 30.10 27.33 -6.90
CA GLN A 620 28.82 26.67 -6.54
C GLN A 620 27.96 26.37 -7.79
N LYS A 621 27.89 27.27 -8.74
CA LYS A 621 27.17 27.08 -9.99
C LYS A 621 27.79 25.95 -10.83
N LEU A 622 29.12 25.93 -10.96
CA LEU A 622 29.80 24.86 -11.70
C LEU A 622 29.68 23.52 -10.99
N GLU A 623 29.77 23.47 -9.66
CA GLU A 623 29.51 22.25 -8.89
C GLU A 623 28.13 21.68 -9.14
N TYR A 624 27.11 22.53 -9.18
CA TYR A 624 25.74 22.13 -9.50
C TYR A 624 25.63 21.60 -10.92
N GLU A 625 26.24 22.26 -11.92
CA GLU A 625 26.25 21.80 -13.30
C GLU A 625 26.96 20.43 -13.44
N LEU A 626 28.09 20.24 -12.78
CA LEU A 626 28.83 18.98 -12.75
C LEU A 626 28.03 17.88 -12.08
N PHE A 627 27.38 18.16 -10.95
CA PHE A 627 26.45 17.23 -10.29
C PHE A 627 25.32 16.79 -11.22
N GLN A 628 24.71 17.72 -11.98
CA GLN A 628 23.66 17.38 -12.93
C GLN A 628 24.18 16.44 -14.04
N ARG A 629 25.37 16.70 -14.59
CA ARG A 629 26.00 15.81 -15.59
C ARG A 629 26.27 14.40 -15.05
N VAL A 630 26.80 14.30 -13.82
CA VAL A 630 27.03 12.99 -13.16
C VAL A 630 25.71 12.27 -12.95
N ARG A 631 24.69 12.96 -12.47
CA ARG A 631 23.33 12.40 -12.29
C ARG A 631 22.77 11.88 -13.62
N GLU A 632 22.83 12.65 -14.70
CA GLU A 632 22.36 12.25 -16.02
C GLU A 632 23.08 11.02 -16.55
N GLN A 633 24.39 10.90 -16.34
CA GLN A 633 25.17 9.71 -16.72
C GLN A 633 24.75 8.48 -15.90
N VAL A 634 24.52 8.61 -14.59
CA VAL A 634 24.01 7.53 -13.72
C VAL A 634 22.65 7.06 -14.20
N LEU A 635 21.76 7.98 -14.58
CA LEU A 635 20.41 7.68 -15.06
C LEU A 635 20.38 6.91 -16.39
N GLN A 636 21.46 6.88 -17.16
CA GLN A 636 21.55 6.00 -18.33
C GLN A 636 21.46 4.52 -17.94
N SER A 637 21.84 4.15 -16.71
CA SER A 637 21.76 2.80 -16.16
C SER A 637 20.47 2.57 -15.32
N LEU A 638 19.47 3.46 -15.42
CA LEU A 638 18.25 3.45 -14.60
C LEU A 638 17.54 2.09 -14.59
N ARG A 639 17.30 1.48 -15.76
CA ARG A 639 16.62 0.17 -15.87
C ARG A 639 17.38 -0.94 -15.17
N GLN A 640 18.71 -0.97 -15.32
CA GLN A 640 19.56 -1.96 -14.68
C GLN A 640 19.53 -1.82 -13.15
N ILE A 641 19.62 -0.59 -12.65
CA ILE A 641 19.54 -0.31 -11.20
C ILE A 641 18.17 -0.72 -10.63
N GLN A 642 17.07 -0.46 -11.34
CA GLN A 642 15.74 -0.91 -10.93
C GLN A 642 15.62 -2.44 -10.92
N GLN A 643 16.21 -3.12 -11.90
CA GLN A 643 16.23 -4.58 -11.95
C GLN A 643 17.03 -5.17 -10.78
N ILE A 644 18.20 -4.62 -10.48
CA ILE A 644 19.02 -4.98 -9.31
C ILE A 644 18.21 -4.77 -8.02
N ALA A 645 17.55 -3.63 -7.85
CA ALA A 645 16.75 -3.33 -6.67
C ALA A 645 15.61 -4.34 -6.48
N SER A 646 14.91 -4.71 -7.56
CA SER A 646 13.86 -5.73 -7.53
C SER A 646 14.39 -7.12 -7.17
N ALA A 647 15.55 -7.51 -7.67
CA ALA A 647 16.19 -8.78 -7.33
C ALA A 647 16.64 -8.81 -5.85
N LEU A 648 17.26 -7.73 -5.37
CA LEU A 648 17.65 -7.59 -3.97
C LEU A 648 16.46 -7.62 -3.02
N ALA A 649 15.35 -6.99 -3.37
CA ALA A 649 14.12 -7.02 -2.59
C ALA A 649 13.58 -8.44 -2.42
N GLN A 650 13.57 -9.24 -3.49
CA GLN A 650 13.15 -10.64 -3.44
C GLN A 650 14.11 -11.52 -2.63
N LEU A 651 15.41 -11.35 -2.83
CA LEU A 651 16.45 -12.07 -2.08
C LEU A 651 16.38 -11.76 -0.58
N ASP A 652 16.09 -10.51 -0.20
CA ASP A 652 15.94 -10.09 1.19
C ASP A 652 14.71 -10.74 1.84
N VAL A 653 13.59 -10.88 1.12
CA VAL A 653 12.40 -11.61 1.62
C VAL A 653 12.71 -13.08 1.79
N LEU A 654 13.33 -13.73 0.80
CA LEU A 654 13.71 -15.14 0.88
C LEU A 654 14.67 -15.41 2.05
N ALA A 655 15.71 -14.56 2.22
CA ALA A 655 16.62 -14.64 3.34
C ALA A 655 15.93 -14.37 4.69
N GLY A 656 14.94 -13.49 4.71
CA GLY A 656 14.09 -13.21 5.88
C GLY A 656 13.22 -14.41 6.26
N PHE A 657 12.57 -15.06 5.31
CA PHE A 657 11.80 -16.30 5.52
C PHE A 657 12.70 -17.45 6.01
N ALA A 658 13.90 -17.60 5.41
CA ALA A 658 14.86 -18.61 5.84
C ALA A 658 15.29 -18.39 7.31
N GLU A 659 15.49 -17.13 7.71
CA GLU A 659 15.81 -16.78 9.10
C GLU A 659 14.67 -17.11 10.07
N VAL A 660 13.41 -16.78 9.71
CA VAL A 660 12.23 -17.15 10.51
C VAL A 660 12.13 -18.67 10.64
N ALA A 661 12.27 -19.40 9.53
CA ALA A 661 12.18 -20.86 9.52
C ALA A 661 13.27 -21.50 10.40
N ARG A 662 14.51 -21.00 10.34
CA ARG A 662 15.62 -21.44 11.18
C ARG A 662 15.36 -21.19 12.68
N LEU A 663 14.88 -19.99 13.02
CA LEU A 663 14.67 -19.58 14.42
C LEU A 663 13.51 -20.31 15.09
N HIS A 664 12.46 -20.62 14.34
CA HIS A 664 11.22 -21.17 14.88
C HIS A 664 10.93 -22.62 14.46
N GLY A 665 11.88 -23.27 13.76
CA GLY A 665 11.75 -24.67 13.35
C GLY A 665 10.57 -24.89 12.40
N TYR A 666 10.46 -24.06 11.34
CA TYR A 666 9.46 -24.21 10.32
C TYR A 666 9.87 -25.28 9.30
N VAL A 667 8.91 -26.00 8.76
CA VAL A 667 9.12 -27.08 7.81
C VAL A 667 8.63 -26.70 6.42
N CYS A 668 9.23 -27.29 5.37
CA CYS A 668 8.77 -27.12 4.01
C CYS A 668 7.43 -27.84 3.80
N PRO A 669 6.33 -27.18 3.44
CA PRO A 669 5.10 -27.87 3.11
C PRO A 669 5.18 -28.47 1.71
N GLU A 670 4.58 -29.62 1.53
CA GLU A 670 4.26 -30.16 0.21
C GLU A 670 3.11 -29.35 -0.40
N VAL A 671 3.26 -28.91 -1.64
CA VAL A 671 2.21 -28.17 -2.37
C VAL A 671 1.89 -28.89 -3.66
N ARG A 672 0.60 -29.25 -3.84
CA ARG A 672 0.03 -29.88 -5.04
C ARG A 672 -1.28 -29.19 -5.44
N ASP A 673 -1.98 -29.73 -6.39
CA ASP A 673 -3.31 -29.28 -6.86
C ASP A 673 -4.33 -30.43 -6.87
N GLU A 674 -4.41 -31.16 -5.75
CA GLU A 674 -5.29 -32.32 -5.57
C GLU A 674 -6.41 -32.09 -4.53
N GLY A 675 -6.45 -30.89 -3.93
CA GLY A 675 -7.52 -30.48 -3.03
C GLY A 675 -7.38 -30.95 -1.58
N MET A 676 -6.19 -31.34 -1.12
CA MET A 676 -5.92 -31.75 0.26
C MET A 676 -5.32 -30.61 1.09
N LEU A 677 -5.70 -30.52 2.35
CA LEU A 677 -5.08 -29.68 3.36
C LEU A 677 -4.85 -30.53 4.61
N GLN A 678 -3.61 -30.94 4.82
CA GLN A 678 -3.18 -31.75 5.97
C GLN A 678 -2.02 -31.05 6.68
N ILE A 679 -2.16 -30.80 7.98
CA ILE A 679 -1.16 -30.13 8.81
C ILE A 679 -1.05 -30.93 10.12
N ASP A 680 0.10 -31.50 10.37
CA ASP A 680 0.40 -32.22 11.60
C ASP A 680 1.12 -31.28 12.58
N GLU A 681 0.63 -31.16 13.82
CA GLU A 681 1.16 -30.30 14.87
C GLU A 681 1.37 -28.86 14.44
N GLY A 682 0.37 -28.27 13.73
CA GLY A 682 0.39 -26.88 13.29
C GLY A 682 0.36 -25.89 14.46
N ARG A 683 1.12 -24.80 14.36
CA ARG A 683 1.23 -23.72 15.36
C ARG A 683 0.83 -22.39 14.74
N HIS A 684 0.34 -21.46 15.56
CA HIS A 684 -0.08 -20.14 15.07
C HIS A 684 1.15 -19.22 14.91
N PRO A 685 1.50 -18.77 13.67
CA PRO A 685 2.79 -18.11 13.37
C PRO A 685 3.00 -16.79 14.13
N VAL A 686 1.93 -16.12 14.56
CA VAL A 686 2.02 -14.85 15.30
C VAL A 686 2.04 -15.13 16.81
N LEU A 687 1.14 -15.99 17.31
CA LEU A 687 0.98 -16.23 18.73
C LEU A 687 2.16 -16.99 19.31
N GLU A 688 2.73 -17.99 18.62
CA GLU A 688 3.91 -18.70 19.11
C GLU A 688 5.11 -17.80 19.36
N GLN A 689 5.24 -16.70 18.59
CA GLN A 689 6.31 -15.72 18.75
C GLN A 689 5.98 -14.65 19.82
N ALA A 690 4.71 -14.44 20.11
CA ALA A 690 4.24 -13.46 21.10
C ALA A 690 4.18 -14.03 22.53
N MET A 691 3.96 -15.34 22.67
CA MET A 691 3.88 -16.01 23.97
C MET A 691 5.26 -16.12 24.63
N VAL A 692 5.37 -15.61 25.85
CA VAL A 692 6.60 -15.66 26.64
C VAL A 692 6.39 -16.58 27.82
N GLY A 693 7.15 -17.68 27.87
CA GLY A 693 7.19 -18.60 29.01
C GLY A 693 6.30 -19.85 28.92
N GLU A 694 5.28 -19.87 28.07
CA GLU A 694 4.45 -21.04 27.77
C GLU A 694 4.53 -21.41 26.31
N PRO A 695 4.77 -22.70 25.97
CA PRO A 695 4.78 -23.13 24.57
C PRO A 695 3.36 -23.12 23.99
N PHE A 696 3.23 -22.74 22.73
CA PHE A 696 1.97 -22.83 22.00
C PHE A 696 1.56 -24.30 21.82
N VAL A 697 0.28 -24.62 22.07
CA VAL A 697 -0.24 -25.99 21.93
C VAL A 697 -0.52 -26.27 20.45
N PRO A 698 0.22 -27.20 19.82
CA PRO A 698 0.04 -27.52 18.41
C PRO A 698 -1.23 -28.31 18.15
N ASN A 699 -1.84 -28.11 16.98
CA ASN A 699 -3.06 -28.79 16.57
C ASN A 699 -2.94 -29.38 15.16
N ASP A 700 -3.61 -30.53 14.97
CA ASP A 700 -3.68 -31.21 13.71
C ASP A 700 -4.87 -30.68 12.89
N THR A 701 -4.76 -30.70 11.57
CA THR A 701 -5.83 -30.29 10.65
C THR A 701 -5.82 -31.25 9.46
N GLN A 702 -7.01 -31.74 9.11
CA GLN A 702 -7.22 -32.46 7.86
C GLN A 702 -8.50 -31.96 7.22
N LEU A 703 -8.44 -31.54 5.97
CA LEU A 703 -9.58 -31.22 5.11
C LEU A 703 -9.33 -31.80 3.73
N GLU A 704 -10.32 -32.52 3.22
CA GLU A 704 -10.29 -33.19 1.93
C GLU A 704 -11.67 -33.11 1.30
N SER A 705 -11.75 -32.85 0.01
CA SER A 705 -13.04 -32.60 -0.65
C SER A 705 -13.99 -33.82 -0.63
N ASP A 706 -13.46 -35.02 -0.60
CA ASP A 706 -14.26 -36.25 -0.73
C ASP A 706 -14.67 -36.89 0.62
N SER A 707 -13.88 -36.69 1.68
CA SER A 707 -14.09 -37.40 2.96
C SER A 707 -14.36 -36.45 4.14
N GLN A 708 -13.69 -35.33 4.23
CA GLN A 708 -13.80 -34.38 5.32
C GLN A 708 -13.72 -32.93 4.78
N GLN A 709 -14.80 -32.53 4.12
CA GLN A 709 -14.93 -31.20 3.53
C GLN A 709 -15.14 -30.13 4.60
N ILE A 710 -16.01 -30.41 5.59
CA ILE A 710 -16.41 -29.46 6.64
C ILE A 710 -16.03 -29.99 8.01
N ALA A 711 -15.37 -29.17 8.81
CA ALA A 711 -15.12 -29.41 10.23
C ALA A 711 -15.95 -28.43 11.06
N VAL A 712 -16.94 -28.96 11.79
CA VAL A 712 -17.72 -28.18 12.79
C VAL A 712 -17.00 -28.28 14.13
N ILE A 713 -16.61 -27.14 14.68
CA ILE A 713 -15.77 -27.07 15.89
C ILE A 713 -16.58 -26.44 17.01
N THR A 714 -16.92 -27.25 18.02
CA THR A 714 -17.67 -26.83 19.21
C THR A 714 -16.74 -26.63 20.42
N GLY A 715 -17.26 -26.07 21.49
CA GLY A 715 -16.54 -25.87 22.75
C GLY A 715 -16.71 -24.47 23.33
N PRO A 716 -16.17 -24.26 24.53
CA PRO A 716 -16.37 -23.01 25.25
C PRO A 716 -15.65 -21.82 24.58
N ASN A 717 -16.15 -20.61 24.84
CA ASN A 717 -15.44 -19.39 24.47
C ASN A 717 -14.14 -19.29 25.29
N MET A 718 -13.11 -18.71 24.70
CA MET A 718 -11.71 -18.64 25.21
C MET A 718 -10.95 -19.97 25.16
N ALA A 719 -11.54 -21.06 24.72
CA ALA A 719 -10.85 -22.34 24.61
C ALA A 719 -9.89 -22.47 23.41
N GLY A 720 -9.92 -21.49 22.48
CA GLY A 720 -8.98 -21.43 21.33
C GLY A 720 -9.57 -21.78 19.97
N LYS A 721 -10.92 -21.93 19.82
CA LYS A 721 -11.58 -22.21 18.53
C LYS A 721 -11.18 -21.22 17.45
N SER A 722 -11.42 -19.92 17.70
CA SER A 722 -11.10 -18.82 16.75
C SER A 722 -9.61 -18.73 16.43
N THR A 723 -8.75 -19.04 17.40
CA THR A 723 -7.30 -19.11 17.21
C THR A 723 -6.92 -20.23 16.24
N TYR A 724 -7.52 -21.40 16.41
CA TYR A 724 -7.24 -22.57 15.58
C TYR A 724 -7.68 -22.35 14.13
N ILE A 725 -8.91 -21.87 13.89
CA ILE A 725 -9.37 -21.67 12.51
C ILE A 725 -8.58 -20.57 11.80
N ARG A 726 -8.18 -19.50 12.50
CA ARG A 726 -7.26 -18.49 11.96
C ARG A 726 -5.88 -19.05 11.66
N GLN A 727 -5.33 -19.88 12.56
CA GLN A 727 -4.07 -20.58 12.32
C GLN A 727 -4.09 -21.34 11.00
N VAL A 728 -5.13 -22.13 10.72
CA VAL A 728 -5.22 -22.91 9.50
C VAL A 728 -5.24 -22.01 8.25
N ALA A 729 -6.02 -20.92 8.28
CA ALA A 729 -6.04 -19.96 7.19
C ALA A 729 -4.66 -19.28 6.96
N LEU A 730 -3.97 -18.91 8.05
CA LEU A 730 -2.63 -18.32 7.96
C LEU A 730 -1.58 -19.32 7.44
N LEU A 731 -1.68 -20.59 7.81
CA LEU A 731 -0.78 -21.64 7.31
C LEU A 731 -1.01 -21.91 5.81
N ALA A 732 -2.26 -21.94 5.36
CA ALA A 732 -2.59 -22.03 3.94
C ALA A 732 -2.04 -20.83 3.16
N LEU A 733 -2.24 -19.62 3.66
CA LEU A 733 -1.69 -18.40 3.05
C LEU A 733 -0.16 -18.43 2.97
N LEU A 734 0.51 -18.85 4.03
CA LEU A 734 1.98 -18.96 4.07
C LEU A 734 2.50 -19.97 3.05
N ALA A 735 1.84 -21.13 2.89
CA ALA A 735 2.20 -22.10 1.86
C ALA A 735 2.15 -21.48 0.47
N HIS A 736 1.09 -20.72 0.17
CA HIS A 736 0.92 -19.98 -1.09
C HIS A 736 1.94 -18.84 -1.28
N THR A 737 2.55 -18.29 -0.22
CA THR A 737 3.65 -17.32 -0.38
C THR A 737 4.97 -18.00 -0.75
N GLY A 738 5.06 -19.32 -0.65
CA GLY A 738 6.29 -20.08 -0.80
C GLY A 738 7.15 -20.12 0.48
N SER A 739 6.58 -19.75 1.64
CA SER A 739 7.24 -19.83 2.95
C SER A 739 7.19 -21.26 3.52
N PHE A 740 8.09 -21.56 4.44
CA PHE A 740 7.99 -22.71 5.32
C PHE A 740 6.96 -22.45 6.41
N LEU A 741 6.42 -23.51 7.02
CA LEU A 741 5.30 -23.48 7.97
C LEU A 741 5.69 -23.89 9.39
N PRO A 742 5.12 -23.28 10.43
CA PRO A 742 5.21 -23.73 11.82
C PRO A 742 4.37 -25.00 12.05
N ALA A 743 4.88 -26.13 11.61
CA ALA A 743 4.26 -27.44 11.72
C ALA A 743 5.35 -28.51 11.88
N LYS A 744 4.94 -29.73 12.20
CA LYS A 744 5.82 -30.89 12.15
C LYS A 744 5.90 -31.46 10.73
N ARG A 745 4.76 -31.47 10.04
CA ARG A 745 4.61 -31.86 8.66
C ARG A 745 3.38 -31.15 8.08
N ALA A 746 3.42 -30.79 6.81
CA ALA A 746 2.28 -30.18 6.15
C ALA A 746 2.23 -30.52 4.68
N ARG A 747 1.01 -30.77 4.20
CA ARG A 747 0.63 -30.77 2.79
C ARG A 747 -0.50 -29.76 2.63
N VAL A 748 -0.29 -28.77 1.79
CA VAL A 748 -1.27 -27.70 1.53
C VAL A 748 -1.42 -27.53 0.05
N ASP A 749 -2.48 -28.12 -0.50
CA ASP A 749 -2.78 -28.01 -1.92
C ASP A 749 -3.38 -26.64 -2.25
N LEU A 750 -3.35 -26.28 -3.54
CA LEU A 750 -3.79 -24.96 -3.98
C LEU A 750 -5.23 -24.67 -3.62
N VAL A 751 -5.48 -23.48 -3.13
CA VAL A 751 -6.81 -22.89 -2.97
C VAL A 751 -6.91 -21.62 -3.81
N ASP A 752 -8.07 -21.36 -4.38
CA ASP A 752 -8.30 -20.16 -5.22
C ASP A 752 -8.57 -18.93 -4.36
N ARG A 753 -9.26 -19.10 -3.22
CA ARG A 753 -9.65 -18.00 -2.32
C ARG A 753 -9.66 -18.47 -0.87
N ILE A 754 -9.31 -17.56 0.02
CA ILE A 754 -9.56 -17.71 1.46
C ILE A 754 -10.63 -16.70 1.85
N PHE A 755 -11.75 -17.18 2.37
CA PHE A 755 -12.81 -16.36 2.92
C PHE A 755 -12.85 -16.50 4.44
N THR A 756 -13.06 -15.37 5.12
CA THR A 756 -13.22 -15.38 6.56
C THR A 756 -14.42 -14.56 7.01
N ARG A 757 -15.18 -15.12 7.94
CA ARG A 757 -16.16 -14.42 8.72
C ARG A 757 -15.82 -14.67 10.20
N ILE A 758 -15.14 -13.70 10.83
CA ILE A 758 -14.61 -13.81 12.19
C ILE A 758 -14.99 -12.55 12.96
N GLY A 759 -15.77 -12.68 14.02
CA GLY A 759 -16.15 -11.67 14.99
C GLY A 759 -16.47 -10.28 14.44
N ALA A 760 -17.66 -9.73 14.63
CA ALA A 760 -17.97 -8.38 14.22
C ALA A 760 -17.19 -7.37 15.09
N SER A 761 -16.35 -6.54 14.51
CA SER A 761 -16.02 -5.25 15.11
C SER A 761 -17.17 -4.31 14.81
N ASP A 762 -17.73 -3.66 15.85
CA ASP A 762 -18.73 -2.61 15.68
C ASP A 762 -18.15 -1.50 14.77
N ASP A 763 -18.56 -1.48 13.53
CA ASP A 763 -18.26 -0.35 12.63
C ASP A 763 -19.34 0.72 12.79
N LEU A 764 -19.28 1.41 13.93
CA LEU A 764 -20.18 2.53 14.26
C LEU A 764 -20.11 3.65 13.21
N SER A 765 -19.04 3.71 12.41
CA SER A 765 -18.83 4.76 11.41
C SER A 765 -19.76 4.64 10.20
N ARG A 766 -20.19 3.41 9.87
CA ARG A 766 -21.10 3.14 8.75
C ARG A 766 -22.57 3.03 9.15
N GLY A 767 -22.90 3.10 10.46
CA GLY A 767 -24.27 3.04 10.96
C GLY A 767 -25.00 1.71 10.67
N GLN A 768 -24.28 0.66 10.31
CA GLN A 768 -24.84 -0.67 10.03
C GLN A 768 -24.88 -1.51 11.29
N SER A 769 -25.98 -2.30 11.45
CA SER A 769 -26.08 -3.32 12.49
C SER A 769 -25.00 -4.38 12.31
N THR A 770 -24.40 -4.84 13.40
CA THR A 770 -23.42 -5.96 13.39
C THR A 770 -23.96 -7.20 12.68
N PHE A 771 -25.25 -7.50 12.84
CA PHE A 771 -25.91 -8.59 12.14
C PHE A 771 -25.99 -8.36 10.62
N MET A 772 -26.22 -7.11 10.17
CA MET A 772 -26.24 -6.81 8.73
C MET A 772 -24.87 -6.94 8.08
N VAL A 773 -23.81 -6.50 8.77
CA VAL A 773 -22.42 -6.70 8.33
C VAL A 773 -22.12 -8.19 8.23
N GLU A 774 -22.47 -8.97 9.26
CA GLU A 774 -22.32 -10.42 9.28
C GLU A 774 -23.02 -11.10 8.10
N MET A 775 -24.25 -10.72 7.81
CA MET A 775 -25.01 -11.32 6.69
C MET A 775 -24.45 -10.88 5.34
N THR A 776 -23.93 -9.65 5.21
CA THR A 776 -23.30 -9.19 3.97
C THR A 776 -22.00 -9.95 3.67
N GLU A 777 -21.15 -10.16 4.69
CA GLU A 777 -19.93 -10.95 4.57
C GLU A 777 -20.25 -12.42 4.24
N THR A 778 -21.23 -13.00 4.92
CA THR A 778 -21.69 -14.37 4.65
C THR A 778 -22.27 -14.51 3.23
N ALA A 779 -23.06 -13.53 2.77
CA ALA A 779 -23.58 -13.52 1.41
C ALA A 779 -22.44 -13.42 0.37
N ASN A 780 -21.42 -12.60 0.63
CA ASN A 780 -20.24 -12.55 -0.23
C ASN A 780 -19.56 -13.92 -0.34
N ILE A 781 -19.39 -14.63 0.77
CA ILE A 781 -18.82 -15.99 0.80
C ILE A 781 -19.67 -16.94 -0.05
N LEU A 782 -20.97 -17.04 0.25
CA LEU A 782 -21.86 -18.01 -0.39
C LEU A 782 -22.03 -17.79 -1.91
N ASN A 783 -21.92 -16.54 -2.37
CA ASN A 783 -22.04 -16.19 -3.79
C ASN A 783 -20.74 -16.32 -4.59
N ASN A 784 -19.57 -16.32 -3.93
CA ASN A 784 -18.27 -16.26 -4.62
C ASN A 784 -17.33 -17.42 -4.29
N ALA A 785 -17.63 -18.25 -3.30
CA ALA A 785 -16.82 -19.43 -2.97
C ALA A 785 -17.02 -20.54 -4.03
N THR A 786 -15.94 -21.26 -4.30
CA THR A 786 -15.88 -22.42 -5.20
C THR A 786 -15.52 -23.69 -4.39
N ASP A 787 -15.52 -24.82 -5.03
CA ASP A 787 -15.06 -26.10 -4.44
C ASP A 787 -13.56 -26.10 -4.08
N ARG A 788 -12.79 -25.16 -4.65
CA ARG A 788 -11.36 -24.94 -4.35
C ARG A 788 -11.12 -23.94 -3.23
N SER A 789 -12.16 -23.27 -2.74
CA SER A 789 -12.02 -22.23 -1.71
C SER A 789 -11.82 -22.80 -0.31
N LEU A 790 -11.13 -22.05 0.56
CA LEU A 790 -11.05 -22.28 2.00
C LEU A 790 -11.92 -21.25 2.73
N VAL A 791 -12.93 -21.73 3.45
CA VAL A 791 -13.91 -20.92 4.15
C VAL A 791 -13.73 -21.04 5.66
N ILE A 792 -13.60 -19.92 6.35
CA ILE A 792 -13.43 -19.83 7.81
C ILE A 792 -14.61 -19.06 8.41
N LEU A 793 -15.46 -19.76 9.14
CA LEU A 793 -16.64 -19.18 9.79
C LEU A 793 -16.52 -19.26 11.31
N ASP A 794 -16.68 -18.12 11.99
CA ASP A 794 -16.59 -18.01 13.45
C ASP A 794 -17.89 -17.42 14.01
N GLU A 795 -18.65 -18.25 14.73
CA GLU A 795 -19.86 -17.89 15.49
C GLU A 795 -20.92 -17.16 14.63
N VAL A 796 -21.23 -17.67 13.44
CA VAL A 796 -22.26 -17.12 12.55
C VAL A 796 -23.66 -17.29 13.16
N GLY A 797 -24.51 -16.25 13.03
CA GLY A 797 -25.89 -16.24 13.57
C GLY A 797 -26.01 -15.67 14.99
N ARG A 798 -24.94 -15.08 15.56
CA ARG A 798 -24.93 -14.58 16.94
C ARG A 798 -25.66 -13.25 17.12
N GLY A 799 -25.83 -12.48 16.05
CA GLY A 799 -26.41 -11.13 16.09
C GLY A 799 -27.93 -11.06 16.09
N THR A 800 -28.65 -12.21 16.19
CA THR A 800 -30.11 -12.32 16.14
C THR A 800 -30.66 -13.25 17.21
N SER A 801 -31.96 -13.62 17.15
CA SER A 801 -32.53 -14.58 18.07
C SER A 801 -31.88 -15.97 17.90
N THR A 802 -31.81 -16.77 19.00
CA THR A 802 -31.12 -18.08 18.99
C THR A 802 -31.64 -19.01 17.87
N PHE A 803 -32.95 -19.08 17.68
CA PHE A 803 -33.54 -19.95 16.66
C PHE A 803 -33.29 -19.45 15.23
N ASP A 804 -33.39 -18.13 15.00
CA ASP A 804 -33.06 -17.57 13.66
C ASP A 804 -31.59 -17.78 13.35
N GLY A 805 -30.68 -17.51 14.31
CA GLY A 805 -29.27 -17.72 14.17
C GLY A 805 -28.90 -19.17 13.88
N LEU A 806 -29.48 -20.11 14.65
CA LEU A 806 -29.27 -21.56 14.40
C LEU A 806 -29.79 -21.98 13.02
N SER A 807 -30.98 -21.53 12.62
CA SER A 807 -31.56 -21.86 11.33
C SER A 807 -30.70 -21.38 10.17
N LEU A 808 -30.18 -20.15 10.29
CA LEU A 808 -29.25 -19.59 9.28
C LEU A 808 -27.92 -20.39 9.24
N ALA A 809 -27.30 -20.64 10.41
CA ALA A 809 -26.05 -21.37 10.49
C ALA A 809 -26.21 -22.79 9.92
N TRP A 810 -27.32 -23.48 10.22
CA TRP A 810 -27.63 -24.80 9.67
C TRP A 810 -27.72 -24.77 8.15
N SER A 811 -28.53 -23.83 7.61
CA SER A 811 -28.73 -23.72 6.15
C SER A 811 -27.43 -23.32 5.41
N ILE A 812 -26.59 -22.50 6.03
CA ILE A 812 -25.26 -22.11 5.48
C ILE A 812 -24.37 -23.35 5.36
N VAL A 813 -24.29 -24.18 6.41
CA VAL A 813 -23.50 -25.43 6.37
C VAL A 813 -24.00 -26.39 5.32
N GLU A 814 -25.33 -26.59 5.22
CA GLU A 814 -25.93 -27.43 4.16
C GLU A 814 -25.61 -26.90 2.77
N HIS A 815 -25.69 -25.58 2.55
CA HIS A 815 -25.36 -24.94 1.27
C HIS A 815 -23.88 -25.11 0.89
N LEU A 816 -22.97 -24.86 1.84
CA LEU A 816 -21.52 -25.04 1.62
C LEU A 816 -21.19 -26.49 1.31
N HIS A 817 -21.86 -27.46 1.98
CA HIS A 817 -21.64 -28.90 1.73
C HIS A 817 -22.19 -29.35 0.38
N ASN A 818 -23.45 -29.01 0.08
CA ASN A 818 -24.20 -29.61 -1.02
C ASN A 818 -24.05 -28.84 -2.33
N GLN A 819 -23.86 -27.52 -2.30
CA GLN A 819 -23.87 -26.67 -3.48
C GLN A 819 -22.47 -26.13 -3.83
N VAL A 820 -21.73 -25.64 -2.82
CA VAL A 820 -20.43 -24.98 -3.06
C VAL A 820 -19.30 -26.01 -3.13
N GLY A 821 -19.22 -26.94 -2.19
CA GLY A 821 -18.12 -27.91 -2.13
C GLY A 821 -16.85 -27.41 -1.41
N ALA A 822 -16.81 -26.17 -0.93
CA ALA A 822 -15.66 -25.52 -0.32
C ALA A 822 -15.18 -26.22 0.97
N LYS A 823 -13.85 -26.29 1.17
CA LYS A 823 -13.27 -26.71 2.45
C LYS A 823 -13.60 -25.69 3.51
N THR A 824 -14.25 -26.13 4.60
CA THR A 824 -14.80 -25.20 5.58
C THR A 824 -14.43 -25.58 7.01
N LEU A 825 -13.96 -24.59 7.78
CA LEU A 825 -13.84 -24.65 9.24
C LEU A 825 -14.92 -23.77 9.86
N PHE A 826 -15.84 -24.36 10.59
CA PHE A 826 -16.98 -23.70 11.20
C PHE A 826 -16.89 -23.77 12.73
N ALA A 827 -16.40 -22.72 13.37
CA ALA A 827 -16.41 -22.62 14.82
C ALA A 827 -17.77 -22.08 15.30
N THR A 828 -18.40 -22.78 16.24
CA THR A 828 -19.73 -22.45 16.69
C THR A 828 -19.94 -22.73 18.18
N HIS A 829 -20.94 -22.07 18.77
CA HIS A 829 -21.47 -22.37 20.08
C HIS A 829 -22.82 -23.12 20.01
N TYR A 830 -23.37 -23.29 18.79
CA TYR A 830 -24.57 -24.10 18.59
C TYR A 830 -24.19 -25.57 18.55
N HIS A 831 -24.50 -26.30 19.66
CA HIS A 831 -24.22 -27.74 19.75
C HIS A 831 -25.09 -28.53 18.80
N GLU A 832 -26.26 -28.03 18.47
CA GLU A 832 -27.23 -28.64 17.57
C GLU A 832 -26.68 -28.87 16.18
N LEU A 833 -25.73 -28.04 15.72
CA LEU A 833 -25.05 -28.21 14.43
C LEU A 833 -24.24 -29.52 14.34
N THR A 834 -23.90 -30.13 15.46
CA THR A 834 -23.20 -31.42 15.46
C THR A 834 -24.07 -32.55 14.91
N GLU A 835 -25.41 -32.43 14.92
CA GLU A 835 -26.33 -33.40 14.35
C GLU A 835 -26.25 -33.46 12.79
N LEU A 836 -25.67 -32.45 12.17
CA LEU A 836 -25.44 -32.43 10.72
C LEU A 836 -24.46 -33.53 10.27
N ALA A 837 -23.57 -34.02 11.13
CA ALA A 837 -22.66 -35.13 10.79
C ALA A 837 -23.39 -36.44 10.47
N ASP A 838 -24.59 -36.66 11.04
CA ASP A 838 -25.42 -37.84 10.74
C ASP A 838 -26.08 -37.74 9.35
N ARG A 839 -26.17 -36.54 8.78
CA ARG A 839 -26.86 -36.23 7.52
C ARG A 839 -25.92 -35.90 6.36
N LEU A 840 -24.79 -35.29 6.65
CA LEU A 840 -23.83 -34.81 5.68
C LEU A 840 -22.55 -35.64 5.74
N PRO A 841 -22.29 -36.50 4.76
CA PRO A 841 -21.26 -37.57 4.85
C PRO A 841 -19.83 -36.99 4.88
N ARG A 842 -19.62 -35.78 4.35
CA ARG A 842 -18.31 -35.10 4.31
C ARG A 842 -18.12 -34.09 5.44
N LEU A 843 -19.02 -34.09 6.46
CA LEU A 843 -18.89 -33.24 7.63
C LEU A 843 -18.37 -34.07 8.82
N ARG A 844 -17.43 -33.50 9.59
CA ARG A 844 -16.92 -34.10 10.84
C ARG A 844 -17.03 -33.09 11.97
N ASN A 845 -17.33 -33.63 13.15
CA ASN A 845 -17.41 -32.84 14.38
C ASN A 845 -16.10 -32.89 15.15
N PHE A 846 -15.73 -31.74 15.65
CA PHE A 846 -14.57 -31.56 16.52
C PHE A 846 -14.96 -30.73 17.75
N ASN A 847 -14.20 -30.86 18.81
CA ASN A 847 -14.34 -30.03 19.99
C ASN A 847 -12.98 -29.64 20.59
N VAL A 848 -12.98 -28.60 21.42
CA VAL A 848 -11.78 -28.26 22.19
C VAL A 848 -11.73 -29.07 23.45
N ALA A 849 -10.66 -29.83 23.66
CA ALA A 849 -10.48 -30.67 24.83
C ALA A 849 -10.45 -29.84 26.13
N VAL A 850 -11.32 -30.24 27.07
CA VAL A 850 -11.40 -29.62 28.40
C VAL A 850 -11.15 -30.70 29.45
N ARG A 851 -10.31 -30.39 30.43
CA ARG A 851 -10.06 -31.28 31.55
C ARG A 851 -10.69 -30.69 32.83
N GLU A 852 -11.58 -31.45 33.47
CA GLU A 852 -12.13 -31.06 34.75
C GLU A 852 -11.22 -31.58 35.89
N TRP A 853 -10.77 -30.65 36.73
CA TRP A 853 -9.95 -30.95 37.90
C TRP A 853 -10.41 -30.11 39.11
N ASN A 854 -10.84 -30.79 40.21
CA ASN A 854 -11.32 -30.12 41.43
C ASN A 854 -12.36 -29.02 41.18
N GLU A 855 -13.40 -29.32 40.42
CA GLU A 855 -14.44 -28.36 39.99
C GLU A 855 -13.90 -27.16 39.17
N GLN A 856 -12.69 -27.22 38.67
CA GLN A 856 -12.11 -26.27 37.75
C GLN A 856 -11.94 -26.91 36.38
N SER A 857 -12.41 -26.25 35.35
CA SER A 857 -12.19 -26.68 33.97
C SER A 857 -10.91 -26.02 33.46
N VAL A 858 -9.97 -26.83 33.01
CA VAL A 858 -8.72 -26.40 32.37
C VAL A 858 -8.86 -26.64 30.89
N PHE A 859 -8.75 -25.58 30.10
CA PHE A 859 -8.75 -25.66 28.64
C PHE A 859 -7.40 -26.16 28.16
N LEU A 860 -7.39 -27.27 27.42
CA LEU A 860 -6.14 -27.87 26.92
C LEU A 860 -5.72 -27.24 25.59
N HIS A 861 -6.54 -26.40 24.98
CA HIS A 861 -6.33 -25.80 23.66
C HIS A 861 -6.02 -26.79 22.53
N LYS A 862 -6.38 -28.08 22.73
CA LYS A 862 -6.24 -29.15 21.74
C LYS A 862 -7.59 -29.46 21.12
N ILE A 863 -7.62 -29.47 19.80
CA ILE A 863 -8.79 -29.86 19.00
C ILE A 863 -8.80 -31.40 18.92
N VAL A 864 -9.92 -32.00 19.22
CA VAL A 864 -10.12 -33.46 19.19
C VAL A 864 -11.42 -33.79 18.45
N GLU A 865 -11.49 -34.98 17.85
CA GLU A 865 -12.66 -35.44 17.15
C GLU A 865 -13.84 -35.70 18.11
N GLY A 866 -15.05 -35.39 17.67
CA GLY A 866 -16.31 -35.57 18.42
C GLY A 866 -16.96 -34.23 18.79
N GLY A 867 -18.23 -34.32 19.26
CA GLY A 867 -18.99 -33.15 19.73
C GLY A 867 -18.73 -32.86 21.21
N ALA A 868 -18.93 -31.61 21.64
CA ALA A 868 -18.91 -31.24 23.07
C ALA A 868 -20.33 -31.37 23.65
N ASP A 869 -20.47 -32.12 24.73
CA ASP A 869 -21.78 -32.39 25.35
C ASP A 869 -22.24 -31.33 26.38
N LYS A 870 -21.37 -30.38 26.75
CA LYS A 870 -21.65 -29.42 27.82
C LYS A 870 -21.31 -27.99 27.45
N SER A 871 -22.13 -27.06 27.92
CA SER A 871 -21.85 -25.63 27.89
C SER A 871 -20.99 -25.21 29.10
N TYR A 872 -19.93 -24.44 28.86
CA TYR A 872 -18.99 -23.94 29.87
C TYR A 872 -19.13 -22.43 30.17
N GLY A 873 -20.18 -21.76 29.70
CA GLY A 873 -20.36 -20.32 29.84
C GLY A 873 -20.32 -19.84 31.29
N ILE A 874 -21.01 -20.57 32.23
CA ILE A 874 -21.01 -20.24 33.64
C ILE A 874 -19.61 -20.42 34.27
N HIS A 875 -18.84 -21.40 33.78
CA HIS A 875 -17.45 -21.59 34.24
C HIS A 875 -16.55 -20.42 33.83
N VAL A 876 -16.64 -19.97 32.58
CA VAL A 876 -15.93 -18.79 32.06
C VAL A 876 -16.32 -17.52 32.85
N ALA A 877 -17.62 -17.32 33.13
CA ALA A 877 -18.09 -16.22 33.96
C ALA A 877 -17.46 -16.21 35.36
N ARG A 878 -17.26 -17.40 35.98
CA ARG A 878 -16.55 -17.52 37.23
C ARG A 878 -15.07 -17.14 37.12
N LEU A 879 -14.38 -17.56 36.06
CA LEU A 879 -12.98 -17.19 35.80
C LEU A 879 -12.83 -15.69 35.57
N ALA A 880 -13.81 -15.06 34.92
CA ALA A 880 -13.86 -13.62 34.71
C ALA A 880 -14.16 -12.81 36.01
N GLY A 881 -14.41 -13.47 37.15
CA GLY A 881 -14.64 -12.80 38.43
C GLY A 881 -16.07 -12.35 38.66
N VAL A 882 -17.07 -12.91 37.95
CA VAL A 882 -18.49 -12.66 38.25
C VAL A 882 -18.82 -13.12 39.68
N PRO A 883 -19.54 -12.33 40.49
CA PRO A 883 -19.82 -12.64 41.90
C PRO A 883 -20.44 -14.02 42.09
N LYS A 884 -19.94 -14.75 43.10
CA LYS A 884 -20.37 -16.12 43.41
C LYS A 884 -21.88 -16.32 43.52
N PRO A 885 -22.69 -15.43 44.18
CA PRO A 885 -24.14 -15.57 44.21
C PRO A 885 -24.81 -15.57 42.81
N VAL A 886 -24.26 -14.77 41.86
CA VAL A 886 -24.73 -14.74 40.47
C VAL A 886 -24.44 -16.07 39.78
N ILE A 887 -23.22 -16.59 39.94
CA ILE A 887 -22.79 -17.88 39.38
C ILE A 887 -23.66 -19.03 39.90
N GLU A 888 -23.91 -19.12 41.24
CA GLU A 888 -24.76 -20.16 41.81
C GLU A 888 -26.21 -20.05 41.33
N ARG A 889 -26.73 -18.83 41.19
CA ARG A 889 -28.07 -18.61 40.65
C ARG A 889 -28.16 -19.02 39.18
N ALA A 890 -27.11 -18.66 38.36
CA ALA A 890 -27.05 -19.07 36.98
C ALA A 890 -27.01 -20.58 36.78
N LYS A 891 -26.28 -21.31 37.61
CA LYS A 891 -26.24 -22.77 37.60
C LYS A 891 -27.62 -23.35 37.91
N ALA A 892 -28.35 -22.80 38.90
CA ALA A 892 -29.69 -23.26 39.25
C ALA A 892 -30.67 -23.01 38.10
N ILE A 893 -30.59 -21.84 37.42
CA ILE A 893 -31.44 -21.50 36.29
C ILE A 893 -31.12 -22.43 35.10
N LEU A 894 -29.83 -22.64 34.79
CA LEU A 894 -29.42 -23.51 33.68
C LEU A 894 -29.93 -24.93 33.89
N ARG A 895 -29.79 -25.49 35.09
CA ARG A 895 -30.33 -26.82 35.41
C ARG A 895 -31.84 -26.89 35.19
N ASN A 896 -32.57 -25.85 35.63
CA ASN A 896 -34.02 -25.82 35.40
C ASN A 896 -34.37 -25.69 33.92
N LEU A 897 -33.56 -24.97 33.10
CA LEU A 897 -33.79 -24.85 31.67
C LEU A 897 -33.44 -26.14 30.91
N GLU A 898 -32.45 -26.88 31.39
CA GLU A 898 -32.07 -28.19 30.86
C GLU A 898 -33.07 -29.29 31.23
N GLU A 899 -33.65 -29.22 32.44
CA GLU A 899 -34.57 -30.22 32.98
C GLU A 899 -36.06 -29.90 32.69
N THR A 900 -36.43 -28.66 32.34
CA THR A 900 -37.83 -28.25 32.35
C THR A 900 -38.19 -27.32 31.18
N GLU A 901 -39.22 -27.63 30.39
CA GLU A 901 -39.97 -26.61 29.61
C GLU A 901 -40.84 -25.81 30.59
N LEU A 902 -40.56 -24.53 30.74
CA LEU A 902 -41.44 -23.61 31.44
C LEU A 902 -42.76 -23.45 30.67
N SER A 903 -43.88 -23.96 31.18
CA SER A 903 -45.20 -23.61 30.67
C SER A 903 -45.54 -22.14 31.02
N PRO A 904 -46.37 -21.44 30.23
CA PRO A 904 -46.78 -20.07 30.52
C PRO A 904 -47.45 -19.89 31.92
N ASP A 905 -47.91 -20.96 32.54
CA ASP A 905 -48.57 -20.98 33.84
C ASP A 905 -47.66 -21.38 35.01
N GLY A 906 -46.31 -21.53 34.79
CA GLY A 906 -45.34 -21.76 35.84
C GLY A 906 -45.26 -23.18 36.43
N GLU A 907 -46.02 -24.15 35.90
CA GLU A 907 -45.89 -25.56 36.27
C GLU A 907 -44.91 -26.30 35.38
N ALA A 908 -43.99 -27.05 36.02
CA ALA A 908 -42.93 -27.80 35.38
C ALA A 908 -43.47 -29.07 34.71
N ARG A 909 -43.39 -29.16 33.37
CA ARG A 909 -43.55 -30.42 32.66
C ARG A 909 -42.19 -31.07 32.33
N TYR A 910 -41.98 -32.27 32.86
CA TYR A 910 -40.81 -33.08 32.62
C TYR A 910 -40.76 -33.58 31.18
N VAL A 911 -40.16 -32.78 30.30
CA VAL A 911 -39.67 -33.27 29.00
C VAL A 911 -38.30 -32.64 28.78
N SER A 912 -37.25 -33.43 28.61
CA SER A 912 -35.92 -32.90 28.38
C SER A 912 -35.96 -32.06 27.09
N ARG A 913 -35.67 -30.78 27.20
CA ARG A 913 -35.64 -29.82 26.08
C ARG A 913 -34.73 -30.28 24.93
N GLN A 914 -33.64 -30.96 25.28
CA GLN A 914 -32.72 -31.55 24.29
C GLN A 914 -33.38 -32.68 23.49
N SER A 915 -34.25 -33.52 24.08
CA SER A 915 -34.95 -34.59 23.34
C SER A 915 -36.01 -34.04 22.38
N VAL A 916 -36.72 -32.99 22.73
CA VAL A 916 -37.72 -32.36 21.89
C VAL A 916 -37.09 -31.54 20.75
N GLU A 917 -36.02 -30.83 20.99
CA GLU A 917 -35.25 -30.10 19.97
C GLU A 917 -34.57 -31.08 19.05
N ARG A 918 -33.93 -32.14 19.56
CA ARG A 918 -33.36 -33.24 18.71
C ARG A 918 -34.43 -33.90 17.82
N GLU A 919 -35.61 -34.11 18.33
CA GLU A 919 -36.72 -34.72 17.56
C GLU A 919 -37.30 -33.73 16.52
N LYS A 920 -37.36 -32.44 16.81
CA LYS A 920 -37.74 -31.40 15.84
C LYS A 920 -36.71 -31.25 14.74
N LEU A 921 -35.41 -31.24 15.06
CA LEU A 921 -34.31 -31.15 14.09
C LEU A 921 -34.21 -32.39 13.21
N ARG A 922 -34.50 -33.61 13.73
CA ARG A 922 -34.60 -34.85 12.95
C ARG A 922 -35.73 -34.88 11.91
N ARG A 923 -36.75 -34.02 12.10
CA ARG A 923 -37.88 -33.91 11.17
C ARG A 923 -37.65 -32.88 10.06
N ILE A 924 -36.56 -32.14 10.06
CA ILE A 924 -36.20 -31.24 8.96
C ILE A 924 -35.72 -32.12 7.79
N GLU A 925 -36.42 -32.05 6.67
CA GLU A 925 -35.96 -32.70 5.45
C GLU A 925 -34.64 -32.04 4.97
N PRO A 926 -33.64 -32.79 4.59
CA PRO A 926 -32.42 -32.21 4.03
C PRO A 926 -32.74 -31.44 2.74
N ALA A 927 -32.05 -30.33 2.50
CA ALA A 927 -32.19 -29.60 1.26
C ALA A 927 -31.90 -30.50 0.06
N PRO A 928 -32.75 -30.48 -1.00
CA PRO A 928 -32.58 -31.37 -2.14
C PRO A 928 -31.20 -31.15 -2.78
N GLN A 929 -30.45 -32.22 -2.88
CA GLN A 929 -29.21 -32.25 -3.64
C GLN A 929 -29.55 -31.97 -5.12
N LEU A 930 -28.95 -30.98 -5.72
CA LEU A 930 -29.02 -30.75 -7.16
C LEU A 930 -28.27 -31.88 -7.86
N ASP A 931 -29.02 -32.76 -8.46
CA ASP A 931 -28.47 -33.82 -9.28
C ASP A 931 -27.97 -33.21 -10.60
N LEU A 932 -26.66 -32.95 -10.69
CA LEU A 932 -25.99 -32.37 -11.85
C LEU A 932 -26.07 -33.23 -13.11
N PHE A 933 -26.65 -34.43 -13.02
CA PHE A 933 -26.77 -35.41 -14.12
C PHE A 933 -28.22 -35.80 -14.51
N ALA A 934 -29.24 -35.15 -13.96
CA ALA A 934 -30.64 -35.36 -14.39
C ALA A 934 -31.02 -34.44 -15.54
N GLY A 935 -30.31 -34.55 -16.66
CA GLY A 935 -30.56 -33.78 -17.87
C GLY A 935 -29.87 -34.41 -19.08
N GLN A 936 -30.30 -35.59 -19.46
CA GLN A 936 -30.16 -36.11 -20.84
C GLN A 936 -31.54 -36.23 -21.45
#